data_d90970f8ba458c758c2571c6bd940ec4
#
_entry.id   d90970f8ba458c758c2571c6bd940ec4
#
_cell.length_a   1.000
_cell.length_b   1.000
_cell.length_c   1.000
_cell.angle_alpha   90.00
_cell.angle_beta   90.00
_cell.angle_gamma   90.00
#
_symmetry.space_group_name_H-M   'P 1'
#
loop_
_entity.id
_entity.type
_entity.pdbx_description
1 polymer ?
#
loop_
_entity_poly.entity_id
_entity_poly.type
_entity_poly.pdbx_seq_one_letter_code
_entity_poly.pdbx_strand_id
1 'polypeptide(L)'
;MSATRMASGGTRIDRARPLNFLFNGRHYSGFAGDTLASAVLAAGEGVLSRSWKYHRPRAIVSSGVEEPSALVQLESGASTIPNAKMPEVELYQGLRSESVNAWPSPGRQLLSINRWFTPLFPAGFYYKTFMWPAKAWMWYEHFIRKAGGLGAAPTEADQSRYVQQNLHCDVLVVGGGVAGLAAALAAGRSGARVVLADLGAHLGGCAHRLGGSIDGKSASQWVQDAERELAQMPELRIIRRGVVFGYHDSNFLTIRESLTDHLPLAQRAGFRERLWRVRATQVVLATGAHERPMVFGNNDLPGVMLSSALADYAALYGVRVGQRVVLLTNNDSAYADALVLRRALAQVSVVDVRAAKLPPGGLAQEAQDAGVEVLRGYVPLHASGSVGVTAVTVQRQLGGKATGDRRSLPCDALGMAGGWNPAIHLYSHSGGKARWDAAAVCFAPSQPMPAQASVGACAADWSLAHALADASRAGAAAAASAGFAARAVAYAVVEPATEPAEAFWIAETGEPVSRRAKAFVDYQNDVAASDIELAIREGFESIEHIKRYTAMGFGTDQGKLGNINGMALAARAMGKTIDQVGTTTFRPNYLPVSFGTFAGVDRGELFDPARKTCVHGQHVAAGALFEDVGQWKRPWYFPLGGEDLHQAVRRECLAVRHSVGMLDASTLGKIDIQGPDAAKLLNWVYTNPWLKLEVGKCRYGLMLDENGMVFDDGVTARLGENHFLMTTTTGGAARVLGWLERWVQTEWPDMQVYMTSVTDHWSTFAVVGPRSRAVVQKLCSDVDLSNQAFPFMSWRAGTVAGVAARIMRISFSGEMSYEVNVASNAGAHICKALMAAGAEYGITPYGTEAMHVLRAEKGYIIVGQDTDGSISPYDLGMGAMVSATKDFLGRRSLTRSDTARADRKQLVGLRTDDDQLVLPEGTQLTEQERAGPPPIPMIGHVTSSYFSPTLGRSIAMAVVRSGTERMGTKIHAALADGRHVAATVCSPVFYDPQGKRLHD
;
A
#
# COMPACT_ATOMS: atom_id res chain seq x y z
N MET A 1 13.47 13.89 35.94
CA MET A 1 12.30 13.11 36.39
C MET A 1 12.71 12.29 37.59
N SER A 2 11.83 12.20 38.57
CA SER A 2 12.01 11.37 39.78
C SER A 2 11.12 10.11 39.67
N ALA A 3 10.95 9.57 38.46
CA ALA A 3 10.13 8.38 38.22
C ALA A 3 10.69 7.18 38.99
N THR A 4 9.80 6.46 39.66
CA THR A 4 10.16 5.30 40.47
C THR A 4 9.10 4.20 40.40
N ARG A 5 9.56 2.94 40.46
CA ARG A 5 8.67 1.80 40.62
C ARG A 5 8.10 1.78 42.05
N MET A 6 6.80 1.78 42.19
CA MET A 6 6.12 1.63 43.48
C MET A 6 6.30 0.20 44.02
N ALA A 7 6.34 0.08 45.36
CA ALA A 7 6.49 -1.24 45.99
C ALA A 7 5.27 -2.15 45.76
N SER A 8 4.10 -1.59 45.56
CA SER A 8 2.85 -2.30 45.29
C SER A 8 2.12 -1.67 44.11
N GLY A 9 1.03 -2.24 43.65
CA GLY A 9 0.26 -1.78 42.49
C GLY A 9 0.84 -2.26 41.17
N GLY A 10 0.25 -1.76 40.05
CA GLY A 10 0.56 -2.24 38.70
C GLY A 10 -0.24 -3.48 38.33
N THR A 11 -1.46 -3.27 37.84
CA THR A 11 -2.41 -4.40 37.59
C THR A 11 -2.02 -5.29 36.40
N ARG A 12 -1.10 -4.83 35.56
CA ARG A 12 -0.64 -5.59 34.37
C ARG A 12 0.68 -6.31 34.58
N ILE A 13 1.47 -5.95 35.58
CA ILE A 13 2.79 -6.51 35.79
C ILE A 13 2.74 -7.73 36.72
N ASP A 14 3.52 -8.76 36.38
CA ASP A 14 3.79 -9.90 37.25
C ASP A 14 5.15 -9.73 37.92
N ARG A 15 5.12 -9.31 39.19
CA ARG A 15 6.34 -9.03 39.99
C ARG A 15 7.14 -10.30 40.32
N ALA A 16 6.55 -11.49 40.19
CA ALA A 16 7.23 -12.76 40.39
C ALA A 16 8.09 -13.15 39.18
N ARG A 17 7.91 -12.47 38.04
CA ARG A 17 8.61 -12.76 36.79
C ARG A 17 9.43 -11.57 36.29
N PRO A 18 10.63 -11.34 36.89
CA PRO A 18 11.53 -10.30 36.43
C PRO A 18 12.09 -10.60 35.03
N LEU A 19 12.28 -9.57 34.22
CA LEU A 19 12.83 -9.63 32.88
C LEU A 19 14.01 -8.67 32.76
N ASN A 20 15.09 -9.10 32.10
CA ASN A 20 16.24 -8.28 31.81
C ASN A 20 16.29 -7.89 30.34
N PHE A 21 16.67 -6.65 30.06
CA PHE A 21 16.75 -6.09 28.72
C PHE A 21 17.89 -5.08 28.58
N LEU A 22 18.22 -4.70 27.35
CA LEU A 22 19.23 -3.70 27.02
C LEU A 22 18.56 -2.48 26.41
N PHE A 23 18.91 -1.30 26.93
CA PHE A 23 18.54 -0.03 26.36
C PHE A 23 19.78 0.87 26.24
N ASN A 24 20.10 1.32 25.01
CA ASN A 24 21.31 2.11 24.72
C ASN A 24 22.60 1.45 25.28
N GLY A 25 22.72 0.14 25.14
CA GLY A 25 23.88 -0.65 25.60
C GLY A 25 23.99 -0.84 27.14
N ARG A 26 23.01 -0.39 27.92
CA ARG A 26 22.95 -0.60 29.36
C ARG A 26 21.92 -1.66 29.74
N HIS A 27 22.22 -2.41 30.79
CA HIS A 27 21.32 -3.41 31.35
C HIS A 27 20.30 -2.79 32.28
N TYR A 28 19.03 -3.16 32.07
CA TYR A 28 17.89 -2.80 32.89
C TYR A 28 17.06 -4.02 33.25
N SER A 29 16.21 -3.89 34.25
CA SER A 29 15.24 -4.90 34.65
C SER A 29 13.84 -4.31 34.69
N GLY A 30 12.86 -5.11 34.34
CA GLY A 30 11.42 -4.88 34.43
C GLY A 30 10.71 -6.15 34.84
N PHE A 31 9.41 -6.25 34.61
CA PHE A 31 8.59 -7.39 34.93
C PHE A 31 7.81 -7.88 33.70
N ALA A 32 7.40 -9.13 33.68
CA ALA A 32 6.46 -9.61 32.69
C ALA A 32 5.16 -8.77 32.77
N GLY A 33 4.66 -8.31 31.61
CA GLY A 33 3.56 -7.39 31.50
C GLY A 33 3.93 -5.91 31.45
N ASP A 34 5.20 -5.55 31.69
CA ASP A 34 5.70 -4.19 31.37
C ASP A 34 5.71 -3.96 29.87
N THR A 35 5.59 -2.70 29.47
CA THR A 35 6.07 -2.21 28.18
C THR A 35 7.52 -1.74 28.33
N LEU A 36 8.23 -1.60 27.19
CA LEU A 36 9.58 -0.99 27.20
C LEU A 36 9.52 0.41 27.83
N ALA A 37 8.45 1.19 27.54
CA ALA A 37 8.23 2.51 28.12
C ALA A 37 8.12 2.46 29.64
N SER A 38 7.26 1.60 30.19
CA SER A 38 7.05 1.51 31.65
C SER A 38 8.29 1.04 32.38
N ALA A 39 9.06 0.11 31.81
CA ALA A 39 10.29 -0.39 32.40
C ALA A 39 11.41 0.65 32.42
N VAL A 40 11.59 1.40 31.33
CA VAL A 40 12.60 2.47 31.24
C VAL A 40 12.23 3.66 32.11
N LEU A 41 10.95 4.05 32.18
CA LEU A 41 10.50 5.07 33.17
C LEU A 41 10.75 4.62 34.59
N ALA A 42 10.43 3.36 34.92
CA ALA A 42 10.64 2.81 36.26
C ALA A 42 12.13 2.83 36.68
N ALA A 43 13.05 2.79 35.73
CA ALA A 43 14.48 2.89 35.92
C ALA A 43 14.97 4.34 36.10
N GLY A 44 14.08 5.33 35.97
CA GLY A 44 14.39 6.75 36.15
C GLY A 44 15.05 7.45 34.97
N GLU A 45 15.02 6.84 33.77
CA GLU A 45 15.57 7.46 32.56
C GLU A 45 14.68 8.65 32.12
N GLY A 46 15.28 9.84 32.10
CA GLY A 46 14.55 11.08 31.86
C GLY A 46 14.59 11.61 30.47
N VAL A 47 15.63 11.28 29.66
CA VAL A 47 15.74 11.70 28.25
C VAL A 47 15.94 10.50 27.42
N LEU A 48 14.95 10.20 26.55
CA LEU A 48 14.91 8.96 25.76
C LEU A 48 15.26 9.17 24.30
N SER A 49 15.07 10.38 23.79
CA SER A 49 15.36 10.73 22.40
C SER A 49 15.64 12.22 22.26
N ARG A 50 15.91 12.63 21.04
CA ARG A 50 16.04 14.04 20.67
C ARG A 50 15.08 14.38 19.55
N SER A 51 14.60 15.63 19.58
CA SER A 51 13.68 16.09 18.54
C SER A 51 14.41 16.24 17.19
N TRP A 52 13.63 16.11 16.11
CA TRP A 52 14.15 16.08 14.76
C TRP A 52 14.90 17.37 14.36
N LYS A 53 14.20 18.50 14.40
CA LYS A 53 14.68 19.76 13.82
C LYS A 53 15.61 20.52 14.80
N TYR A 54 15.25 20.52 16.08
CA TYR A 54 15.92 21.35 17.10
C TYR A 54 16.80 20.55 18.07
N HIS A 55 16.84 19.24 17.98
CA HIS A 55 17.56 18.36 18.90
C HIS A 55 17.28 18.62 20.39
N ARG A 56 16.06 19.04 20.72
CA ARG A 56 15.60 19.23 22.08
C ARG A 56 15.46 17.88 22.78
N PRO A 57 15.69 17.82 24.11
CA PRO A 57 15.45 16.57 24.83
C PRO A 57 13.98 16.18 24.75
N ARG A 58 13.72 14.89 24.50
CA ARG A 58 12.40 14.29 24.42
C ARG A 58 12.31 13.09 25.36
N ALA A 59 11.10 12.85 25.86
CA ALA A 59 10.77 11.68 26.67
C ALA A 59 9.41 11.13 26.21
N ILE A 60 8.85 10.20 26.98
CA ILE A 60 7.51 9.66 26.77
C ILE A 60 6.48 10.76 27.01
N VAL A 61 5.54 10.91 26.10
CA VAL A 61 4.41 11.83 26.18
C VAL A 61 3.12 11.08 26.49
N SER A 62 2.96 9.86 25.94
CA SER A 62 1.73 9.07 26.08
C SER A 62 2.01 7.63 26.52
N SER A 63 0.93 6.86 26.77
CA SER A 63 0.99 5.44 27.12
C SER A 63 0.53 4.51 25.98
N GLY A 64 0.20 5.06 24.80
CA GLY A 64 -0.42 4.32 23.71
C GLY A 64 0.17 4.63 22.33
N VAL A 65 -0.61 4.29 21.31
CA VAL A 65 -0.27 4.43 19.88
C VAL A 65 -0.05 5.87 19.42
N GLU A 66 -0.50 6.84 20.18
CA GLU A 66 -0.34 8.26 19.92
C GLU A 66 1.03 8.80 20.37
N GLU A 67 1.92 7.96 20.94
CA GLU A 67 3.27 8.37 21.33
C GLU A 67 4.07 8.95 20.16
N PRO A 68 4.51 10.23 20.24
CA PRO A 68 5.17 10.88 19.13
C PRO A 68 6.70 10.88 19.22
N SER A 69 7.26 10.74 20.43
CA SER A 69 8.66 11.10 20.72
C SER A 69 9.53 9.91 21.11
N ALA A 70 8.98 8.92 21.82
CA ALA A 70 9.74 7.78 22.32
C ALA A 70 9.82 6.67 21.27
N LEU A 71 10.50 6.97 20.15
CA LEU A 71 10.80 6.02 19.09
C LEU A 71 12.13 5.33 19.36
N VAL A 72 12.18 4.03 19.12
CA VAL A 72 13.37 3.20 19.31
C VAL A 72 13.59 2.26 18.12
N GLN A 73 14.82 1.86 17.93
CA GLN A 73 15.19 0.73 17.11
C GLN A 73 15.29 -0.51 17.98
N LEU A 74 14.60 -1.58 17.60
CA LEU A 74 14.64 -2.85 18.30
C LEU A 74 15.56 -3.82 17.59
N GLU A 75 16.23 -4.66 18.37
CA GLU A 75 17.07 -5.77 17.94
C GLU A 75 18.20 -5.37 16.97
N SER A 76 18.81 -6.33 16.29
CA SER A 76 19.91 -6.11 15.34
C SER A 76 19.85 -7.11 14.18
N GLY A 77 20.61 -6.84 13.12
CA GLY A 77 20.68 -7.69 11.92
C GLY A 77 19.31 -7.87 11.26
N ALA A 78 19.01 -9.12 10.87
CA ALA A 78 17.76 -9.48 10.21
C ALA A 78 16.49 -9.23 11.08
N SER A 79 16.64 -9.16 12.41
CA SER A 79 15.52 -8.94 13.34
C SER A 79 15.27 -7.46 13.67
N THR A 80 16.00 -6.55 13.06
CA THR A 80 15.88 -5.10 13.31
C THR A 80 14.49 -4.58 12.99
N ILE A 81 13.89 -3.85 13.96
CA ILE A 81 12.63 -3.12 13.77
C ILE A 81 12.90 -1.64 14.02
N PRO A 82 12.90 -0.80 12.98
CA PRO A 82 13.08 0.64 13.15
C PRO A 82 11.80 1.32 13.61
N ASN A 83 11.94 2.45 14.30
CA ASN A 83 10.85 3.36 14.66
C ASN A 83 9.70 2.73 15.48
N ALA A 84 10.02 1.72 16.32
CA ALA A 84 9.03 1.17 17.23
C ALA A 84 8.70 2.20 18.34
N LYS A 85 7.42 2.33 18.70
CA LYS A 85 6.98 3.19 19.80
C LYS A 85 7.13 2.43 21.12
N MET A 86 7.88 2.98 22.07
CA MET A 86 8.18 2.31 23.34
C MET A 86 6.93 1.84 24.12
N PRO A 87 5.80 2.61 24.17
CA PRO A 87 4.58 2.14 24.84
C PRO A 87 3.90 0.93 24.17
N GLU A 88 4.13 0.69 22.88
CA GLU A 88 3.55 -0.43 22.13
C GLU A 88 4.42 -1.70 22.22
N VAL A 89 5.65 -1.60 22.70
CA VAL A 89 6.59 -2.71 22.79
C VAL A 89 6.40 -3.43 24.12
N GLU A 90 5.80 -4.63 24.08
CA GLU A 90 5.75 -5.51 25.28
C GLU A 90 7.14 -6.00 25.64
N LEU A 91 7.51 -5.93 26.92
CA LEU A 91 8.83 -6.30 27.40
C LEU A 91 9.00 -7.83 27.41
N TYR A 92 10.10 -8.31 26.85
CA TYR A 92 10.50 -9.70 26.91
C TYR A 92 11.97 -9.88 27.31
N GLN A 93 12.31 -11.07 27.76
CA GLN A 93 13.67 -11.40 28.21
C GLN A 93 14.69 -11.25 27.07
N GLY A 94 15.70 -10.42 27.30
CA GLY A 94 16.80 -10.19 26.36
C GLY A 94 16.52 -9.18 25.26
N LEU A 95 15.40 -8.44 25.33
CA LEU A 95 15.08 -7.34 24.40
C LEU A 95 16.25 -6.38 24.28
N ARG A 96 16.64 -6.04 23.06
CA ARG A 96 17.63 -5.00 22.76
C ARG A 96 16.94 -3.82 22.11
N SER A 97 17.24 -2.62 22.60
CA SER A 97 16.64 -1.39 22.07
C SER A 97 17.61 -0.22 22.13
N GLU A 98 17.55 0.62 21.12
CA GLU A 98 18.36 1.83 21.01
C GLU A 98 17.49 3.02 20.66
N SER A 99 17.80 4.18 21.25
CA SER A 99 17.16 5.44 20.91
C SER A 99 17.49 5.82 19.46
N VAL A 100 16.51 6.31 18.74
CA VAL A 100 16.72 6.96 17.45
C VAL A 100 17.00 8.45 17.65
N ASN A 101 17.62 9.11 16.67
CA ASN A 101 17.90 10.55 16.69
C ASN A 101 18.79 11.04 17.87
N ALA A 102 19.76 10.26 18.29
CA ALA A 102 20.71 10.67 19.32
C ALA A 102 22.11 10.11 19.03
N TRP A 103 23.13 10.97 19.06
CA TRP A 103 24.52 10.54 18.88
C TRP A 103 25.45 11.38 19.75
N PRO A 104 26.33 10.74 20.56
CA PRO A 104 26.47 9.29 20.79
C PRO A 104 25.39 8.70 21.71
N SER A 105 24.62 9.50 22.43
CA SER A 105 23.52 9.07 23.29
C SER A 105 22.54 10.22 23.59
N PRO A 106 21.30 9.94 24.02
CA PRO A 106 20.33 10.98 24.37
C PRO A 106 20.84 11.98 25.41
N GLY A 107 21.62 11.52 26.37
CA GLY A 107 22.18 12.35 27.44
C GLY A 107 23.43 13.15 27.02
N ARG A 108 24.28 12.58 26.19
CA ARG A 108 25.51 13.20 25.66
C ARG A 108 25.39 13.40 24.16
N GLN A 109 24.94 14.57 23.77
CA GLN A 109 24.52 14.86 22.38
C GLN A 109 25.41 15.92 21.75
N LEU A 110 26.23 15.53 20.76
CA LEU A 110 27.07 16.45 20.00
C LEU A 110 26.29 17.26 18.95
N LEU A 111 25.21 16.70 18.40
CA LEU A 111 24.36 17.39 17.43
C LEU A 111 23.48 18.49 18.06
N SER A 112 23.54 18.70 19.38
CA SER A 112 22.85 19.80 20.06
C SER A 112 23.30 21.20 19.60
N ILE A 113 24.41 21.28 18.89
CA ILE A 113 24.90 22.49 18.20
C ILE A 113 23.84 23.02 17.20
N ASN A 114 22.97 22.16 16.66
CA ASN A 114 21.86 22.56 15.80
C ASN A 114 20.91 23.57 16.45
N ARG A 115 20.87 23.64 17.78
CA ARG A 115 20.09 24.68 18.49
C ARG A 115 20.49 26.10 18.11
N TRP A 116 21.76 26.32 17.78
CA TRP A 116 22.26 27.62 17.37
C TRP A 116 21.85 27.97 15.94
N PHE A 117 21.53 26.98 15.13
CA PHE A 117 21.10 27.15 13.76
C PHE A 117 19.57 27.15 13.61
N THR A 118 18.82 27.19 14.73
CA THR A 118 17.35 27.25 14.74
C THR A 118 16.75 28.27 13.77
N PRO A 119 17.31 29.48 13.57
CA PRO A 119 16.77 30.43 12.59
C PRO A 119 16.82 29.95 11.14
N LEU A 120 17.66 28.96 10.82
CA LEU A 120 17.76 28.37 9.49
C LEU A 120 16.72 27.28 9.22
N PHE A 121 15.98 26.88 10.25
CA PHE A 121 14.99 25.80 10.18
C PHE A 121 13.53 26.27 10.48
N PRO A 122 13.05 27.37 9.87
CA PRO A 122 11.63 27.75 9.97
C PRO A 122 10.76 26.73 9.22
N ALA A 123 9.44 26.88 9.31
CA ALA A 123 8.54 26.13 8.45
C ALA A 123 8.93 26.26 6.96
N GLY A 124 8.90 25.18 6.22
CA GLY A 124 9.32 25.16 4.81
C GLY A 124 10.82 25.37 4.57
N PHE A 125 11.69 25.18 5.57
CA PHE A 125 13.14 25.40 5.43
C PHE A 125 13.74 24.60 4.26
N TYR A 126 13.25 23.42 3.94
CA TYR A 126 13.71 22.59 2.83
C TYR A 126 13.31 23.15 1.46
N TYR A 127 12.35 24.07 1.38
CA TYR A 127 12.03 24.85 0.18
C TYR A 127 12.82 26.17 0.08
N LYS A 128 13.49 26.60 1.15
CA LYS A 128 14.15 27.91 1.23
C LYS A 128 15.66 27.82 1.39
N THR A 129 16.13 27.03 2.36
CA THR A 129 17.51 27.07 2.84
C THR A 129 18.46 26.23 2.00
N PHE A 130 18.01 25.07 1.45
CA PHE A 130 18.87 24.09 0.79
C PHE A 130 18.63 23.95 -0.72
N MET A 131 17.97 24.93 -1.32
CA MET A 131 17.64 24.90 -2.75
C MET A 131 18.80 25.39 -3.64
N TRP A 132 19.79 26.05 -3.08
CA TRP A 132 20.93 26.55 -3.83
C TRP A 132 22.27 26.07 -3.23
N PRO A 133 23.24 25.64 -4.03
CA PRO A 133 23.11 25.33 -5.47
C PRO A 133 22.31 24.04 -5.69
N ALA A 134 21.41 24.03 -6.69
CA ALA A 134 20.47 22.92 -6.93
C ALA A 134 21.16 21.56 -7.13
N LYS A 135 22.37 21.56 -7.76
CA LYS A 135 23.17 20.35 -7.97
C LYS A 135 23.68 19.71 -6.67
N ALA A 136 23.70 20.45 -5.56
CA ALA A 136 24.15 19.95 -4.26
C ALA A 136 23.02 19.30 -3.45
N TRP A 137 21.77 19.27 -3.96
CA TRP A 137 20.62 18.74 -3.21
C TRP A 137 20.85 17.31 -2.69
N MET A 138 21.37 16.39 -3.51
CA MET A 138 21.63 15.01 -3.11
C MET A 138 22.67 14.90 -1.98
N TRP A 139 23.59 15.87 -1.89
CA TRP A 139 24.54 15.97 -0.79
C TRP A 139 23.86 16.52 0.48
N TYR A 140 23.08 17.59 0.37
CA TYR A 140 22.30 18.15 1.50
C TYR A 140 21.29 17.13 2.03
N GLU A 141 20.57 16.42 1.15
CA GLU A 141 19.58 15.41 1.51
C GLU A 141 20.16 14.32 2.38
N HIS A 142 21.36 13.84 2.06
CA HIS A 142 22.04 12.82 2.85
C HIS A 142 22.23 13.24 4.31
N PHE A 143 22.66 14.47 4.56
CA PHE A 143 22.81 14.98 5.93
C PHE A 143 21.48 15.27 6.61
N ILE A 144 20.53 15.84 5.90
CA ILE A 144 19.19 16.12 6.42
C ILE A 144 18.48 14.82 6.82
N ARG A 145 18.54 13.81 5.97
CA ARG A 145 17.96 12.48 6.26
C ARG A 145 18.64 11.81 7.45
N LYS A 146 19.95 11.88 7.54
CA LYS A 146 20.72 11.34 8.66
C LYS A 146 20.43 12.11 9.98
N ALA A 147 20.25 13.42 9.89
CA ALA A 147 19.86 14.27 11.02
C ALA A 147 18.36 14.13 11.37
N GLY A 148 17.53 13.67 10.45
CA GLY A 148 16.09 13.40 10.62
C GLY A 148 15.77 12.37 11.70
N GLY A 149 16.78 11.55 12.07
CA GLY A 149 16.77 10.77 13.30
C GLY A 149 15.74 9.65 13.34
N LEU A 150 15.33 9.14 12.19
CA LEU A 150 14.58 7.89 12.08
C LEU A 150 15.55 6.71 12.15
N GLY A 151 15.06 5.55 12.63
CA GLY A 151 15.85 4.32 12.70
C GLY A 151 16.33 3.87 11.32
N ALA A 152 17.40 3.09 11.29
CA ALA A 152 17.93 2.52 10.06
C ALA A 152 17.15 1.26 9.64
N ALA A 153 16.85 1.14 8.35
CA ALA A 153 16.27 -0.08 7.80
C ALA A 153 17.26 -1.26 7.97
N PRO A 154 16.77 -2.50 8.17
CA PRO A 154 17.62 -3.67 8.20
C PRO A 154 18.33 -3.85 6.86
N THR A 155 19.61 -4.28 6.90
CA THR A 155 20.42 -4.60 5.72
C THR A 155 20.50 -6.10 5.43
N GLU A 156 20.04 -6.92 6.37
CA GLU A 156 19.95 -8.37 6.24
C GLU A 156 18.52 -8.80 5.92
N ALA A 157 18.37 -9.90 5.20
CA ALA A 157 17.06 -10.45 4.87
C ALA A 157 16.29 -10.89 6.10
N ASP A 158 15.05 -10.43 6.24
CA ASP A 158 14.15 -10.87 7.31
C ASP A 158 13.79 -12.34 7.16
N GLN A 159 14.16 -13.14 8.17
CA GLN A 159 13.89 -14.58 8.23
C GLN A 159 12.51 -14.91 8.81
N SER A 160 11.77 -13.92 9.29
CA SER A 160 10.44 -14.12 9.87
C SER A 160 9.46 -14.63 8.80
N ARG A 161 8.46 -15.38 9.25
CA ARG A 161 7.40 -15.90 8.38
C ARG A 161 6.11 -15.10 8.59
N TYR A 162 5.43 -14.82 7.50
CA TYR A 162 4.18 -14.06 7.48
C TYR A 162 3.09 -14.85 6.78
N VAL A 163 1.83 -14.64 7.16
CA VAL A 163 0.70 -15.34 6.55
C VAL A 163 -0.46 -14.36 6.29
N GLN A 164 -1.19 -14.59 5.22
CA GLN A 164 -2.41 -13.86 4.89
C GLN A 164 -3.58 -14.83 4.91
N GLN A 165 -4.68 -14.45 5.56
CA GLN A 165 -5.87 -15.27 5.69
C GLN A 165 -7.13 -14.45 5.44
N ASN A 166 -8.11 -15.07 4.78
CA ASN A 166 -9.45 -14.50 4.63
C ASN A 166 -10.32 -14.92 5.82
N LEU A 167 -11.20 -14.00 6.24
CA LEU A 167 -12.14 -14.21 7.33
C LEU A 167 -13.47 -13.56 6.97
N HIS A 168 -14.56 -14.28 7.21
CA HIS A 168 -15.91 -13.79 7.06
C HIS A 168 -16.59 -13.77 8.43
N CYS A 169 -17.31 -12.70 8.73
CA CYS A 169 -18.10 -12.59 9.95
C CYS A 169 -19.41 -11.81 9.71
N ASP A 170 -20.37 -12.04 10.57
CA ASP A 170 -21.64 -11.32 10.54
C ASP A 170 -21.47 -9.93 11.15
N VAL A 171 -20.72 -9.84 12.26
CA VAL A 171 -20.42 -8.58 12.93
C VAL A 171 -18.93 -8.48 13.25
N LEU A 172 -18.27 -7.42 12.75
CA LEU A 172 -16.91 -7.06 13.18
C LEU A 172 -17.01 -5.89 14.17
N VAL A 173 -16.49 -6.10 15.38
CA VAL A 173 -16.34 -5.05 16.39
C VAL A 173 -14.87 -4.62 16.45
N VAL A 174 -14.59 -3.34 16.26
CA VAL A 174 -13.23 -2.78 16.29
C VAL A 174 -13.02 -1.95 17.54
N GLY A 175 -12.16 -2.45 18.43
CA GLY A 175 -11.86 -1.88 19.74
C GLY A 175 -12.54 -2.66 20.87
N GLY A 176 -11.73 -3.15 21.81
CA GLY A 176 -12.14 -3.97 22.96
C GLY A 176 -12.32 -3.17 24.26
N GLY A 177 -12.60 -1.84 24.18
CA GLY A 177 -13.00 -1.04 25.31
C GLY A 177 -14.40 -1.39 25.83
N VAL A 178 -14.89 -0.70 26.88
CA VAL A 178 -16.20 -1.00 27.48
C VAL A 178 -17.34 -0.97 26.44
N ALA A 179 -17.37 -0.01 25.54
CA ALA A 179 -18.36 0.09 24.48
C ALA A 179 -18.26 -1.10 23.49
N GLY A 180 -17.05 -1.44 23.04
CA GLY A 180 -16.85 -2.57 22.13
C GLY A 180 -17.22 -3.92 22.75
N LEU A 181 -16.92 -4.12 24.04
CA LEU A 181 -17.33 -5.30 24.77
C LEU A 181 -18.85 -5.40 24.88
N ALA A 182 -19.55 -4.28 25.16
CA ALA A 182 -21.02 -4.27 25.21
C ALA A 182 -21.64 -4.59 23.84
N ALA A 183 -21.07 -4.06 22.76
CA ALA A 183 -21.52 -4.37 21.39
C ALA A 183 -21.28 -5.85 21.04
N ALA A 184 -20.08 -6.38 21.36
CA ALA A 184 -19.71 -7.77 21.09
C ALA A 184 -20.59 -8.76 21.88
N LEU A 185 -20.91 -8.45 23.16
CA LEU A 185 -21.83 -9.24 23.99
C LEU A 185 -23.24 -9.26 23.39
N ALA A 186 -23.77 -8.09 23.00
CA ALA A 186 -25.10 -7.99 22.43
C ALA A 186 -25.22 -8.75 21.10
N ALA A 187 -24.21 -8.68 20.25
CA ALA A 187 -24.18 -9.42 19.00
C ALA A 187 -23.92 -10.93 19.23
N GLY A 188 -22.95 -11.30 20.06
CA GLY A 188 -22.54 -12.69 20.26
C GLY A 188 -23.59 -13.56 20.95
N ARG A 189 -24.38 -12.99 21.88
CA ARG A 189 -25.49 -13.68 22.55
C ARG A 189 -26.61 -14.12 21.58
N SER A 190 -26.65 -13.57 20.36
CA SER A 190 -27.60 -13.98 19.32
C SER A 190 -27.16 -15.21 18.53
N GLY A 191 -25.92 -15.66 18.72
CA GLY A 191 -25.28 -16.72 17.91
C GLY A 191 -24.68 -16.24 16.59
N ALA A 192 -24.62 -14.91 16.35
CA ALA A 192 -23.93 -14.35 15.20
C ALA A 192 -22.43 -14.64 15.26
N ARG A 193 -21.79 -14.80 14.10
CA ARG A 193 -20.32 -14.92 13.99
C ARG A 193 -19.70 -13.56 14.22
N VAL A 194 -19.15 -13.37 15.42
CA VAL A 194 -18.58 -12.09 15.83
C VAL A 194 -17.05 -12.15 15.82
N VAL A 195 -16.42 -11.13 15.26
CA VAL A 195 -15.00 -10.88 15.43
C VAL A 195 -14.81 -9.61 16.24
N LEU A 196 -14.12 -9.71 17.39
CA LEU A 196 -13.71 -8.56 18.18
C LEU A 196 -12.19 -8.38 18.01
N ALA A 197 -11.77 -7.27 17.41
CA ALA A 197 -10.36 -6.95 17.21
C ALA A 197 -9.94 -5.79 18.10
N ASP A 198 -8.84 -5.98 18.85
CA ASP A 198 -8.23 -4.94 19.67
C ASP A 198 -6.71 -4.87 19.43
N LEU A 199 -6.19 -3.67 19.39
CA LEU A 199 -4.75 -3.41 19.16
C LEU A 199 -3.88 -3.84 20.36
N GLY A 200 -4.43 -3.88 21.56
CA GLY A 200 -3.75 -4.25 22.78
C GLY A 200 -3.71 -5.75 23.05
N ALA A 201 -2.82 -6.13 23.96
CA ALA A 201 -2.78 -7.48 24.51
C ALA A 201 -3.95 -7.75 25.49
N HIS A 202 -4.50 -6.68 26.08
CA HIS A 202 -5.55 -6.71 27.09
C HIS A 202 -6.75 -5.90 26.66
N LEU A 203 -7.96 -6.42 26.88
CA LEU A 203 -9.20 -5.70 26.64
C LEU A 203 -9.52 -4.72 27.79
N GLY A 204 -10.51 -3.87 27.58
CA GLY A 204 -11.05 -2.95 28.57
C GLY A 204 -10.70 -1.47 28.34
N GLY A 205 -9.74 -1.16 27.49
CA GLY A 205 -9.37 0.23 27.20
C GLY A 205 -9.07 1.03 28.45
N CYS A 206 -9.76 2.15 28.67
CA CYS A 206 -9.59 3.04 29.83
C CYS A 206 -10.37 2.61 31.09
N ALA A 207 -10.97 1.42 31.15
CA ALA A 207 -11.84 0.98 32.27
C ALA A 207 -11.21 1.13 33.66
N HIS A 208 -9.88 0.99 33.79
CA HIS A 208 -9.16 1.15 35.06
C HIS A 208 -9.11 2.59 35.61
N ARG A 209 -9.45 3.60 34.77
CA ARG A 209 -9.51 5.02 35.12
C ARG A 209 -10.95 5.54 35.26
N LEU A 210 -11.95 4.76 34.83
CA LEU A 210 -13.34 5.14 34.92
C LEU A 210 -13.81 5.11 36.39
N GLY A 211 -14.42 6.19 36.85
CA GLY A 211 -15.12 6.24 38.11
C GLY A 211 -16.48 5.55 38.05
N GLY A 212 -17.08 5.28 39.20
CA GLY A 212 -18.42 4.70 39.25
C GLY A 212 -18.49 3.19 39.14
N SER A 213 -19.64 2.68 38.66
CA SER A 213 -19.86 1.22 38.55
C SER A 213 -20.77 0.87 37.39
N ILE A 214 -20.62 -0.37 36.88
CA ILE A 214 -21.46 -1.02 35.88
C ILE A 214 -22.06 -2.27 36.54
N ASP A 215 -23.36 -2.35 36.63
CA ASP A 215 -24.09 -3.44 37.31
C ASP A 215 -23.57 -3.71 38.75
N GLY A 216 -23.24 -2.63 39.46
CA GLY A 216 -22.73 -2.69 40.83
C GLY A 216 -21.24 -3.10 40.96
N LYS A 217 -20.52 -3.30 39.87
CA LYS A 217 -19.11 -3.68 39.84
C LYS A 217 -18.25 -2.53 39.32
N SER A 218 -16.96 -2.48 39.67
CA SER A 218 -16.06 -1.55 39.03
C SER A 218 -15.96 -1.86 37.51
N ALA A 219 -15.68 -0.86 36.68
CA ALA A 219 -15.57 -1.05 35.24
C ALA A 219 -14.51 -2.12 34.87
N SER A 220 -13.38 -2.19 35.60
CA SER A 220 -12.36 -3.23 35.40
C SER A 220 -12.88 -4.65 35.70
N GLN A 221 -13.71 -4.79 36.72
CA GLN A 221 -14.29 -6.08 37.09
C GLN A 221 -15.36 -6.52 36.10
N TRP A 222 -16.18 -5.58 35.62
CA TRP A 222 -17.15 -5.83 34.55
C TRP A 222 -16.47 -6.27 33.27
N VAL A 223 -15.33 -5.65 32.89
CA VAL A 223 -14.53 -6.05 31.73
C VAL A 223 -14.06 -7.50 31.83
N GLN A 224 -13.56 -7.92 32.98
CA GLN A 224 -13.11 -9.30 33.19
C GLN A 224 -14.27 -10.30 33.07
N ASP A 225 -15.46 -9.94 33.55
CA ASP A 225 -16.65 -10.77 33.42
C ASP A 225 -17.11 -10.86 31.97
N ALA A 226 -17.14 -9.72 31.26
CA ALA A 226 -17.48 -9.65 29.82
C ALA A 226 -16.50 -10.48 28.99
N GLU A 227 -15.20 -10.39 29.26
CA GLU A 227 -14.18 -11.17 28.55
C GLU A 227 -14.34 -12.68 28.76
N ARG A 228 -14.66 -13.12 30.01
CA ARG A 228 -14.94 -14.51 30.30
C ARG A 228 -16.18 -15.03 29.58
N GLU A 229 -17.24 -14.23 29.50
CA GLU A 229 -18.47 -14.60 28.78
C GLU A 229 -18.22 -14.73 27.28
N LEU A 230 -17.53 -13.73 26.67
CA LEU A 230 -17.19 -13.75 25.24
C LEU A 230 -16.31 -14.96 24.87
N ALA A 231 -15.37 -15.32 25.74
CA ALA A 231 -14.49 -16.48 25.51
C ALA A 231 -15.24 -17.84 25.50
N GLN A 232 -16.47 -17.90 26.05
CA GLN A 232 -17.30 -19.10 26.06
C GLN A 232 -18.21 -19.19 24.82
N MET A 233 -18.30 -18.16 24.01
CA MET A 233 -19.15 -18.13 22.80
C MET A 233 -18.44 -18.82 21.62
N PRO A 234 -18.96 -19.92 21.08
CA PRO A 234 -18.25 -20.69 20.04
C PRO A 234 -18.10 -19.95 18.70
N GLU A 235 -19.05 -19.06 18.39
CA GLU A 235 -19.05 -18.26 17.15
C GLU A 235 -18.35 -16.90 17.31
N LEU A 236 -17.67 -16.66 18.43
CA LEU A 236 -16.98 -15.40 18.68
C LEU A 236 -15.46 -15.60 18.70
N ARG A 237 -14.77 -14.77 17.93
CA ARG A 237 -13.31 -14.72 17.88
C ARG A 237 -12.79 -13.40 18.43
N ILE A 238 -11.86 -13.45 19.36
CA ILE A 238 -11.12 -12.28 19.84
C ILE A 238 -9.73 -12.27 19.20
N ILE A 239 -9.42 -11.19 18.48
CA ILE A 239 -8.10 -10.92 17.90
C ILE A 239 -7.43 -9.83 18.76
N ARG A 240 -6.51 -10.24 19.62
CA ARG A 240 -5.65 -9.35 20.42
C ARG A 240 -4.39 -9.00 19.64
N ARG A 241 -3.76 -7.87 19.95
CA ARG A 241 -2.63 -7.33 19.17
C ARG A 241 -2.99 -7.21 17.69
N GLY A 242 -4.28 -7.00 17.42
CA GLY A 242 -4.91 -6.92 16.11
C GLY A 242 -5.18 -5.47 15.70
N VAL A 243 -4.29 -4.89 14.94
CA VAL A 243 -4.43 -3.53 14.43
C VAL A 243 -5.30 -3.52 13.18
N VAL A 244 -6.50 -2.96 13.29
CA VAL A 244 -7.35 -2.69 12.11
C VAL A 244 -6.83 -1.41 11.45
N PHE A 245 -6.17 -1.54 10.31
CA PHE A 245 -5.45 -0.43 9.70
C PHE A 245 -6.09 0.10 8.40
N GLY A 246 -7.05 -0.61 7.83
CA GLY A 246 -7.76 -0.19 6.62
C GLY A 246 -9.21 -0.62 6.62
N TYR A 247 -10.09 0.26 6.10
CA TYR A 247 -11.49 -0.01 5.85
C TYR A 247 -11.78 0.39 4.40
N HIS A 248 -12.16 -0.59 3.60
CA HIS A 248 -12.33 -0.49 2.15
C HIS A 248 -13.77 -0.78 1.75
N ASP A 249 -14.08 -0.69 0.48
CA ASP A 249 -15.41 -0.90 -0.06
C ASP A 249 -16.03 -2.25 0.32
N SER A 250 -17.36 -2.28 0.43
CA SER A 250 -18.14 -3.47 0.76
C SER A 250 -17.74 -4.14 2.07
N ASN A 251 -17.51 -3.34 3.11
CA ASN A 251 -17.08 -3.80 4.44
C ASN A 251 -15.90 -4.78 4.39
N PHE A 252 -14.93 -4.48 3.55
CA PHE A 252 -13.65 -5.17 3.53
C PHE A 252 -12.67 -4.44 4.45
N LEU A 253 -12.25 -5.10 5.54
CA LEU A 253 -11.30 -4.54 6.47
C LEU A 253 -10.03 -5.38 6.53
N THR A 254 -8.92 -4.71 6.84
CA THR A 254 -7.60 -5.35 6.97
C THR A 254 -7.11 -5.22 8.40
N ILE A 255 -6.68 -6.37 8.98
CA ILE A 255 -6.17 -6.43 10.35
C ILE A 255 -4.77 -7.06 10.34
N ARG A 256 -3.79 -6.36 10.90
CA ARG A 256 -2.48 -6.94 11.23
C ARG A 256 -2.53 -7.49 12.64
N GLU A 257 -2.41 -8.79 12.80
CA GLU A 257 -2.26 -9.47 14.08
C GLU A 257 -0.78 -9.79 14.34
N SER A 258 -0.22 -9.33 15.45
CA SER A 258 1.12 -9.69 15.90
C SER A 258 1.06 -10.97 16.72
N LEU A 259 1.73 -12.02 16.26
CA LEU A 259 1.67 -13.35 16.87
C LEU A 259 2.86 -13.62 17.82
N THR A 260 4.05 -13.11 17.50
CA THR A 260 5.28 -13.48 18.23
C THR A 260 6.17 -12.32 18.64
N ASP A 261 5.85 -11.06 18.28
CA ASP A 261 6.70 -9.90 18.59
C ASP A 261 6.90 -9.68 20.10
N HIS A 262 5.97 -10.13 20.92
CA HIS A 262 6.02 -10.07 22.38
C HIS A 262 6.86 -11.17 23.02
N LEU A 263 7.41 -12.09 22.23
CA LEU A 263 8.22 -13.22 22.69
C LEU A 263 9.72 -12.95 22.51
N PRO A 264 10.59 -13.55 23.33
CA PRO A 264 12.02 -13.58 23.07
C PRO A 264 12.35 -14.15 21.70
N LEU A 265 13.38 -13.63 21.01
CA LEU A 265 13.74 -14.08 19.66
C LEU A 265 13.86 -15.59 19.51
N ALA A 266 14.47 -16.27 20.50
CA ALA A 266 14.64 -17.73 20.49
C ALA A 266 13.33 -18.53 20.60
N GLN A 267 12.24 -17.89 21.02
CA GLN A 267 10.92 -18.50 21.19
C GLN A 267 9.95 -18.17 20.05
N ARG A 268 10.36 -17.34 19.09
CA ARG A 268 9.55 -16.96 17.94
C ARG A 268 9.49 -18.08 16.91
N ALA A 269 8.57 -19.01 17.12
CA ALA A 269 8.29 -20.09 16.18
C ALA A 269 7.02 -19.80 15.36
N GLY A 270 6.95 -20.31 14.14
CA GLY A 270 5.79 -20.16 13.27
C GLY A 270 5.74 -18.81 12.53
N PHE A 271 4.56 -18.21 12.47
CA PHE A 271 4.36 -16.92 11.81
C PHE A 271 4.56 -15.78 12.80
N ARG A 272 5.24 -14.73 12.36
CA ARG A 272 5.45 -13.51 13.14
C ARG A 272 4.21 -12.64 13.18
N GLU A 273 3.64 -12.37 11.99
CA GLU A 273 2.44 -11.56 11.83
C GLU A 273 1.47 -12.24 10.87
N ARG A 274 0.21 -11.92 11.03
CA ARG A 274 -0.89 -12.37 10.18
C ARG A 274 -1.66 -11.19 9.65
N LEU A 275 -1.88 -11.18 8.34
CA LEU A 275 -2.84 -10.28 7.70
C LEU A 275 -4.19 -10.98 7.60
N TRP A 276 -5.17 -10.48 8.31
CA TRP A 276 -6.55 -10.86 8.12
C TRP A 276 -7.21 -9.97 7.08
N ARG A 277 -7.79 -10.57 6.06
CA ARG A 277 -8.66 -9.95 5.07
C ARG A 277 -10.10 -10.26 5.47
N VAL A 278 -10.75 -9.31 6.14
CA VAL A 278 -12.06 -9.54 6.75
C VAL A 278 -13.17 -8.98 5.88
N ARG A 279 -14.15 -9.81 5.55
CA ARG A 279 -15.44 -9.38 5.01
C ARG A 279 -16.48 -9.49 6.11
N ALA A 280 -17.04 -8.35 6.51
CA ALA A 280 -18.05 -8.28 7.54
C ALA A 280 -19.40 -7.85 6.97
N THR A 281 -20.50 -8.49 7.39
CA THR A 281 -21.84 -8.04 7.02
C THR A 281 -22.14 -6.68 7.68
N GLN A 282 -21.73 -6.52 8.95
CA GLN A 282 -21.90 -5.29 9.73
C GLN A 282 -20.60 -4.97 10.49
N VAL A 283 -20.31 -3.68 10.68
CA VAL A 283 -19.14 -3.20 11.41
C VAL A 283 -19.56 -2.26 12.54
N VAL A 284 -19.03 -2.49 13.74
CA VAL A 284 -19.17 -1.59 14.89
C VAL A 284 -17.80 -1.02 15.24
N LEU A 285 -17.63 0.29 15.07
CA LEU A 285 -16.41 1.02 15.42
C LEU A 285 -16.49 1.53 16.86
N ALA A 286 -15.69 0.95 17.74
CA ALA A 286 -15.54 1.32 19.16
C ALA A 286 -14.09 1.70 19.45
N THR A 287 -13.43 2.39 18.52
CA THR A 287 -11.99 2.71 18.48
C THR A 287 -11.55 3.72 19.54
N GLY A 288 -12.48 4.27 20.32
CA GLY A 288 -12.16 5.19 21.41
C GLY A 288 -11.72 6.57 20.92
N ALA A 289 -10.89 7.22 21.73
CA ALA A 289 -10.38 8.56 21.46
C ALA A 289 -8.95 8.72 21.98
N HIS A 290 -8.19 9.66 21.40
CA HIS A 290 -6.87 10.09 21.87
C HIS A 290 -7.00 11.36 22.71
N GLU A 291 -6.30 11.42 23.86
CA GLU A 291 -6.23 12.64 24.66
C GLU A 291 -5.43 13.71 23.90
N ARG A 292 -5.91 14.95 23.93
CA ARG A 292 -5.29 16.08 23.26
C ARG A 292 -4.31 16.80 24.19
N PRO A 293 -3.07 17.07 23.79
CA PRO A 293 -2.15 17.90 24.55
C PRO A 293 -2.59 19.37 24.54
N MET A 294 -2.11 20.14 25.51
CA MET A 294 -2.28 21.60 25.55
C MET A 294 -1.06 22.30 24.93
N VAL A 295 -1.30 23.41 24.23
CA VAL A 295 -0.23 24.18 23.56
C VAL A 295 0.18 25.36 24.41
N PHE A 296 1.40 25.31 24.94
CA PHE A 296 2.03 26.36 25.73
C PHE A 296 3.58 26.31 25.62
N GLY A 297 4.28 27.32 26.06
CA GLY A 297 5.74 27.36 25.89
C GLY A 297 6.47 26.19 26.56
N ASN A 298 7.40 25.57 25.84
CA ASN A 298 8.19 24.42 26.29
C ASN A 298 7.37 23.20 26.73
N ASN A 299 6.19 22.99 26.17
CA ASN A 299 5.31 21.83 26.41
C ASN A 299 5.91 20.49 25.96
N ASP A 300 7.13 20.51 25.46
CA ASP A 300 7.89 19.36 24.96
C ASP A 300 8.98 18.85 25.94
N LEU A 301 9.14 19.51 27.08
CA LEU A 301 10.17 19.11 28.05
C LEU A 301 9.92 17.70 28.60
N PRO A 302 10.98 16.89 28.82
CA PRO A 302 10.85 15.64 29.54
C PRO A 302 10.11 15.79 30.86
N GLY A 303 9.11 14.91 31.09
CA GLY A 303 8.21 15.01 32.23
C GLY A 303 6.93 15.78 31.99
N VAL A 304 6.77 16.41 30.81
CA VAL A 304 5.48 16.89 30.28
C VAL A 304 4.85 15.76 29.51
N MET A 305 3.69 15.28 29.94
CA MET A 305 3.02 14.10 29.43
C MET A 305 1.52 14.34 29.31
N LEU A 306 0.80 13.45 28.66
CA LEU A 306 -0.66 13.42 28.75
C LEU A 306 -1.08 13.01 30.17
N SER A 307 -2.17 13.58 30.67
CA SER A 307 -2.71 13.30 32.02
C SER A 307 -3.05 11.82 32.15
N SER A 308 -3.75 11.28 31.15
CA SER A 308 -4.08 9.86 31.06
C SER A 308 -2.85 8.95 31.12
N ALA A 309 -1.75 9.34 30.49
CA ALA A 309 -0.52 8.54 30.50
C ALA A 309 0.11 8.47 31.90
N LEU A 310 0.12 9.57 32.65
CA LEU A 310 0.59 9.57 34.02
C LEU A 310 -0.21 8.60 34.91
N ALA A 311 -1.54 8.62 34.75
CA ALA A 311 -2.46 7.72 35.45
C ALA A 311 -2.28 6.25 35.02
N ASP A 312 -2.11 5.99 33.73
CA ASP A 312 -1.89 4.65 33.18
C ASP A 312 -0.60 4.03 33.69
N TYR A 313 0.51 4.76 33.67
CA TYR A 313 1.79 4.26 34.21
C TYR A 313 1.68 3.94 35.71
N ALA A 314 0.95 4.75 36.48
CA ALA A 314 0.73 4.49 37.87
C ALA A 314 -0.17 3.27 38.12
N ALA A 315 -1.33 3.20 37.48
CA ALA A 315 -2.34 2.15 37.72
C ALA A 315 -1.95 0.79 37.13
N LEU A 316 -1.49 0.80 35.88
CA LEU A 316 -1.26 -0.44 35.12
C LEU A 316 0.12 -1.03 35.41
N TYR A 317 1.14 -0.19 35.54
CA TYR A 317 2.52 -0.63 35.65
C TYR A 317 3.17 -0.34 37.03
N GLY A 318 2.48 0.34 37.89
CA GLY A 318 2.99 0.70 39.20
C GLY A 318 4.20 1.66 39.12
N VAL A 319 4.20 2.57 38.15
CA VAL A 319 5.28 3.58 37.97
C VAL A 319 4.76 4.96 38.30
N ARG A 320 5.28 5.56 39.36
CA ARG A 320 5.05 6.95 39.67
C ARG A 320 6.08 7.81 38.96
N VAL A 321 5.62 8.60 37.97
CA VAL A 321 6.50 9.42 37.11
C VAL A 321 7.08 10.64 37.86
N GLY A 322 6.33 11.20 38.78
CA GLY A 322 6.73 12.34 39.59
C GLY A 322 6.21 12.28 41.03
N GLN A 323 6.84 13.01 41.95
CA GLN A 323 6.36 13.18 43.33
C GLN A 323 5.41 14.36 43.42
N ARG A 324 5.72 15.47 42.73
CA ARG A 324 4.88 16.68 42.62
C ARG A 324 4.35 16.80 41.21
N VAL A 325 3.09 16.47 41.04
CA VAL A 325 2.41 16.45 39.74
C VAL A 325 1.48 17.63 39.61
N VAL A 326 1.60 18.39 38.54
CA VAL A 326 0.62 19.39 38.15
C VAL A 326 -0.12 18.90 36.95
N LEU A 327 -1.46 18.88 36.96
CA LEU A 327 -2.30 18.56 35.81
C LEU A 327 -2.91 19.86 35.26
N LEU A 328 -2.76 20.07 33.96
CA LEU A 328 -3.38 21.16 33.23
C LEU A 328 -4.60 20.61 32.46
N THR A 329 -5.75 21.25 32.61
CA THR A 329 -6.98 20.72 31.99
C THR A 329 -7.96 21.79 31.53
N ASN A 330 -8.82 21.41 30.60
CA ASN A 330 -10.02 22.10 30.15
C ASN A 330 -11.29 21.22 30.28
N ASN A 331 -11.19 20.05 30.92
CA ASN A 331 -12.27 19.07 31.04
C ASN A 331 -12.09 18.21 32.31
N ASP A 332 -13.08 17.36 32.63
CA ASP A 332 -13.09 16.63 33.91
C ASP A 332 -12.24 15.36 33.93
N SER A 333 -11.72 14.86 32.80
CA SER A 333 -10.94 13.63 32.82
C SER A 333 -9.66 13.74 33.69
N ALA A 334 -9.07 14.92 33.75
CA ALA A 334 -7.89 15.16 34.59
C ALA A 334 -8.17 14.99 36.09
N TYR A 335 -9.38 15.22 36.56
CA TYR A 335 -9.73 14.98 37.97
C TYR A 335 -9.79 13.48 38.29
N ALA A 336 -10.30 12.66 37.35
CA ALA A 336 -10.25 11.20 37.50
C ALA A 336 -8.78 10.73 37.56
N ASP A 337 -7.92 11.25 36.68
CA ASP A 337 -6.49 10.94 36.66
C ASP A 337 -5.81 11.42 37.96
N ALA A 338 -6.19 12.60 38.48
CA ALA A 338 -5.69 13.13 39.76
C ALA A 338 -5.99 12.19 40.92
N LEU A 339 -7.18 11.62 40.97
CA LEU A 339 -7.57 10.63 41.96
C LEU A 339 -6.71 9.34 41.88
N VAL A 340 -6.41 8.86 40.68
CA VAL A 340 -5.50 7.72 40.46
C VAL A 340 -4.10 8.05 41.00
N LEU A 341 -3.57 9.24 40.67
CA LEU A 341 -2.23 9.68 41.09
C LEU A 341 -2.14 9.92 42.58
N ARG A 342 -3.19 10.41 43.23
CA ARG A 342 -3.25 10.53 44.69
C ARG A 342 -3.17 9.16 45.37
N ARG A 343 -3.86 8.16 44.88
CA ARG A 343 -3.75 6.75 45.35
C ARG A 343 -2.32 6.22 45.17
N ALA A 344 -1.58 6.69 44.16
CA ALA A 344 -0.15 6.38 43.93
C ALA A 344 0.81 7.24 44.83
N LEU A 345 0.27 7.92 45.87
CA LEU A 345 1.02 8.72 46.80
C LEU A 345 1.77 9.92 46.18
N ALA A 346 1.29 10.48 45.09
CA ALA A 346 1.79 11.72 44.52
C ALA A 346 1.11 12.94 45.18
N GLN A 347 1.83 14.06 45.27
CA GLN A 347 1.23 15.37 45.52
C GLN A 347 0.70 15.90 44.22
N VAL A 348 -0.58 16.18 44.17
CA VAL A 348 -1.26 16.54 42.89
C VAL A 348 -1.93 17.91 43.05
N SER A 349 -1.69 18.79 42.09
CA SER A 349 -2.44 20.04 41.90
C SER A 349 -3.04 20.03 40.51
N VAL A 350 -4.27 20.54 40.36
CA VAL A 350 -4.97 20.67 39.06
C VAL A 350 -5.12 22.14 38.72
N VAL A 351 -4.72 22.53 37.54
CA VAL A 351 -4.93 23.86 36.96
C VAL A 351 -5.98 23.72 35.84
N ASP A 352 -7.15 24.24 36.10
CA ASP A 352 -8.29 24.18 35.20
C ASP A 352 -8.53 25.54 34.53
N VAL A 353 -8.55 25.56 33.21
CA VAL A 353 -8.75 26.82 32.47
C VAL A 353 -10.17 27.36 32.58
N ARG A 354 -11.14 26.53 32.95
CA ARG A 354 -12.54 26.90 33.12
C ARG A 354 -12.74 27.83 34.28
N ALA A 355 -13.41 28.97 34.07
CA ALA A 355 -13.57 30.00 35.06
C ALA A 355 -14.73 29.78 36.04
N ALA A 356 -15.65 28.87 35.79
CA ALA A 356 -16.84 28.65 36.61
C ALA A 356 -16.54 28.21 38.04
N LYS A 357 -17.40 28.57 39.00
CA LYS A 357 -17.35 28.00 40.36
C LYS A 357 -17.48 26.48 40.27
N LEU A 358 -16.76 25.78 41.12
CA LEU A 358 -16.94 24.33 41.27
C LEU A 358 -18.42 24.01 41.56
N PRO A 359 -19.08 23.23 40.72
CA PRO A 359 -20.39 22.72 41.06
C PRO A 359 -20.29 21.79 42.27
N PRO A 360 -21.26 21.78 43.20
CA PRO A 360 -21.27 20.84 44.30
C PRO A 360 -21.43 19.41 43.77
N GLY A 361 -20.56 18.54 44.19
CA GLY A 361 -20.51 17.15 43.71
C GLY A 361 -19.71 17.02 42.39
N GLY A 362 -19.49 15.80 41.93
CA GLY A 362 -18.70 15.50 40.74
C GLY A 362 -17.21 15.31 41.01
N LEU A 363 -16.46 14.98 39.93
CA LEU A 363 -15.04 14.58 40.01
C LEU A 363 -14.12 15.67 40.61
N ALA A 364 -14.40 16.92 40.31
CA ALA A 364 -13.59 18.02 40.82
C ALA A 364 -13.71 18.16 42.34
N GLN A 365 -14.92 17.99 42.91
CA GLN A 365 -15.15 17.97 44.39
C GLN A 365 -14.50 16.74 45.00
N GLU A 366 -14.68 15.55 44.42
CA GLU A 366 -14.05 14.32 44.89
C GLU A 366 -12.50 14.47 44.96
N ALA A 367 -11.91 15.10 43.95
CA ALA A 367 -10.48 15.37 43.92
C ALA A 367 -10.05 16.32 45.04
N GLN A 368 -10.81 17.38 45.29
CA GLN A 368 -10.53 18.30 46.43
C GLN A 368 -10.65 17.57 47.79
N ASP A 369 -11.69 16.76 47.95
CA ASP A 369 -11.91 15.98 49.19
C ASP A 369 -10.78 14.96 49.40
N ALA A 370 -10.17 14.45 48.31
CA ALA A 370 -8.98 13.61 48.35
C ALA A 370 -7.67 14.39 48.56
N GLY A 371 -7.72 15.72 48.78
CA GLY A 371 -6.59 16.57 49.04
C GLY A 371 -5.80 17.02 47.78
N VAL A 372 -6.47 17.12 46.64
CA VAL A 372 -5.91 17.74 45.43
C VAL A 372 -6.14 19.25 45.49
N GLU A 373 -5.06 20.02 45.29
CA GLU A 373 -5.18 21.47 45.13
C GLU A 373 -5.75 21.79 43.73
N VAL A 374 -6.83 22.60 43.71
CA VAL A 374 -7.50 22.96 42.42
C VAL A 374 -7.45 24.47 42.21
N LEU A 375 -6.81 24.88 41.13
CA LEU A 375 -6.70 26.26 40.65
C LEU A 375 -7.54 26.43 39.37
N ARG A 376 -8.70 27.06 39.51
CA ARG A 376 -9.61 27.33 38.34
C ARG A 376 -9.41 28.75 37.81
N GLY A 377 -9.62 28.93 36.53
CA GLY A 377 -9.47 30.19 35.80
C GLY A 377 -8.01 30.57 35.54
N TYR A 378 -7.10 29.61 35.56
CA TYR A 378 -5.70 29.81 35.21
C TYR A 378 -5.32 29.08 33.94
N VAL A 379 -4.50 29.75 33.11
CA VAL A 379 -4.00 29.20 31.85
C VAL A 379 -2.49 29.00 31.87
N PRO A 380 -1.95 27.95 31.28
CA PRO A 380 -0.50 27.72 31.21
C PRO A 380 0.17 28.68 30.23
N LEU A 381 1.31 29.24 30.65
CA LEU A 381 2.15 30.10 29.82
C LEU A 381 3.36 29.34 29.27
N HIS A 382 4.17 28.73 30.15
CA HIS A 382 5.34 27.94 29.79
C HIS A 382 5.76 26.99 30.90
N ALA A 383 6.38 25.89 30.50
CA ALA A 383 7.10 25.02 31.42
C ALA A 383 8.56 25.49 31.56
N SER A 384 9.11 25.33 32.77
CA SER A 384 10.50 25.62 33.10
C SER A 384 11.30 24.34 33.33
N GLY A 385 12.56 24.34 32.94
CA GLY A 385 13.50 23.22 33.09
C GLY A 385 14.50 23.18 31.95
N SER A 386 15.54 22.35 32.08
CA SER A 386 16.57 22.19 31.04
C SER A 386 16.61 20.78 30.48
N VAL A 387 16.64 19.76 31.34
CA VAL A 387 16.67 18.34 31.00
C VAL A 387 15.33 17.66 31.34
N GLY A 388 14.56 18.28 32.23
CA GLY A 388 13.24 17.85 32.65
C GLY A 388 12.48 19.04 33.24
N VAL A 389 11.14 18.88 33.32
CA VAL A 389 10.27 19.90 33.92
C VAL A 389 10.59 20.10 35.41
N THR A 390 10.64 21.35 35.86
CA THR A 390 10.87 21.71 37.24
C THR A 390 9.75 22.61 37.80
N ALA A 391 9.04 23.31 36.94
CA ALA A 391 7.89 24.13 37.29
C ALA A 391 7.06 24.45 36.04
N VAL A 392 5.81 24.82 36.23
CA VAL A 392 4.95 25.45 35.23
C VAL A 392 4.51 26.83 35.69
N THR A 393 4.63 27.81 34.79
CA THR A 393 4.08 29.15 35.00
C THR A 393 2.68 29.24 34.46
N VAL A 394 1.74 29.61 35.32
CA VAL A 394 0.32 29.79 35.00
C VAL A 394 -0.10 31.23 35.31
N GLN A 395 -1.14 31.71 34.62
CA GLN A 395 -1.66 33.06 34.82
C GLN A 395 -3.17 33.05 34.81
N ARG A 396 -3.76 33.86 35.70
CA ARG A 396 -5.22 33.96 35.80
C ARG A 396 -5.78 34.59 34.53
N GLN A 397 -6.84 33.99 34.03
CA GLN A 397 -7.54 34.49 32.84
C GLN A 397 -8.65 35.45 33.28
N LEU A 398 -8.68 36.64 32.71
CA LEU A 398 -9.70 37.68 32.92
C LEU A 398 -10.21 38.13 31.53
N GLY A 399 -11.51 37.98 31.28
CA GLY A 399 -12.10 38.39 29.98
C GLY A 399 -11.45 37.72 28.75
N GLY A 400 -11.05 36.45 28.87
CA GLY A 400 -10.40 35.70 27.80
C GLY A 400 -8.89 35.94 27.63
N LYS A 401 -8.30 36.88 28.42
CA LYS A 401 -6.88 37.23 28.34
C LYS A 401 -6.13 36.83 29.63
N ALA A 402 -4.92 36.35 29.47
CA ALA A 402 -4.02 36.02 30.55
C ALA A 402 -3.39 37.33 31.13
N THR A 403 -4.10 38.01 32.00
CA THR A 403 -3.74 39.35 32.54
C THR A 403 -3.81 39.42 34.06
N GLY A 404 -4.36 38.41 34.74
CA GLY A 404 -4.42 38.35 36.23
C GLY A 404 -3.11 37.98 36.87
N ASP A 405 -3.18 37.55 38.16
CA ASP A 405 -2.01 37.13 38.91
C ASP A 405 -1.28 35.96 38.25
N ARG A 406 0.04 35.95 38.37
CA ARG A 406 0.95 34.98 37.77
C ARG A 406 1.55 34.11 38.87
N ARG A 407 1.52 32.79 38.71
CA ARG A 407 2.06 31.83 39.65
C ARG A 407 3.04 30.88 38.99
N SER A 408 4.06 30.51 39.72
CA SER A 408 4.96 29.43 39.33
C SER A 408 4.72 28.23 40.24
N LEU A 409 4.29 27.12 39.68
CA LEU A 409 3.97 25.90 40.41
C LEU A 409 5.13 24.91 40.22
N PRO A 410 5.89 24.62 41.32
CA PRO A 410 6.96 23.64 41.23
C PRO A 410 6.38 22.23 40.95
N CYS A 411 6.95 21.51 39.96
CA CYS A 411 6.56 20.14 39.64
C CYS A 411 7.74 19.36 39.04
N ASP A 412 7.74 18.06 39.19
CA ASP A 412 8.67 17.14 38.56
C ASP A 412 7.99 16.24 37.52
N ALA A 413 6.65 16.30 37.38
CA ALA A 413 5.85 15.83 36.27
C ALA A 413 4.70 16.78 36.00
N LEU A 414 4.35 16.98 34.74
CA LEU A 414 3.29 17.86 34.26
C LEU A 414 2.37 17.12 33.33
N GLY A 415 1.09 16.96 33.69
CA GLY A 415 0.07 16.32 32.87
C GLY A 415 -0.72 17.32 32.02
N MET A 416 -1.09 16.96 30.82
CA MET A 416 -1.89 17.75 29.91
C MET A 416 -3.18 17.00 29.53
N ALA A 417 -4.33 17.63 29.73
CA ALA A 417 -5.65 17.14 29.33
C ALA A 417 -6.41 18.25 28.60
N GLY A 418 -6.09 18.45 27.32
CA GLY A 418 -6.67 19.48 26.45
C GLY A 418 -7.96 19.06 25.73
N GLY A 419 -8.60 17.99 26.17
CA GLY A 419 -9.79 17.38 25.57
C GLY A 419 -9.49 16.05 24.91
N TRP A 420 -10.47 15.52 24.19
CA TRP A 420 -10.38 14.21 23.57
C TRP A 420 -10.68 14.30 22.07
N ASN A 421 -9.95 13.55 21.25
CA ASN A 421 -10.12 13.44 19.82
C ASN A 421 -10.63 12.04 19.49
N PRO A 422 -11.90 11.87 19.05
CA PRO A 422 -12.39 10.58 18.57
C PRO A 422 -11.48 9.95 17.52
N ALA A 423 -11.20 8.66 17.64
CA ALA A 423 -10.35 7.92 16.70
C ALA A 423 -11.17 7.48 15.46
N ILE A 424 -11.53 8.45 14.61
CA ILE A 424 -12.47 8.33 13.50
C ILE A 424 -11.81 7.95 12.15
N HIS A 425 -10.56 7.53 12.16
CA HIS A 425 -9.84 7.20 10.92
C HIS A 425 -10.54 6.10 10.11
N LEU A 426 -11.01 5.02 10.73
CA LEU A 426 -11.74 3.95 10.04
C LEU A 426 -13.11 4.41 9.54
N TYR A 427 -13.82 5.24 10.30
CA TYR A 427 -15.03 5.89 9.83
C TYR A 427 -14.77 6.74 8.56
N SER A 428 -13.67 7.50 8.54
CA SER A 428 -13.28 8.28 7.36
C SER A 428 -12.86 7.40 6.18
N HIS A 429 -12.19 6.26 6.42
CA HIS A 429 -11.85 5.30 5.36
C HIS A 429 -13.10 4.69 4.72
N SER A 430 -14.19 4.48 5.46
CA SER A 430 -15.46 4.00 4.91
C SER A 430 -16.24 5.05 4.11
N GLY A 431 -15.67 6.24 3.90
CA GLY A 431 -16.29 7.35 3.19
C GLY A 431 -17.05 8.34 4.09
N GLY A 432 -17.07 8.11 5.40
CA GLY A 432 -17.71 8.97 6.38
C GLY A 432 -17.02 10.33 6.51
N LYS A 433 -17.81 11.39 6.65
CA LYS A 433 -17.31 12.76 6.87
C LYS A 433 -17.50 13.14 8.33
N ALA A 434 -16.44 13.70 8.93
CA ALA A 434 -16.53 14.24 10.28
C ALA A 434 -17.15 15.64 10.28
N ARG A 435 -17.85 15.99 11.35
CA ARG A 435 -18.33 17.35 11.64
C ARG A 435 -17.70 17.86 12.91
N TRP A 436 -17.49 19.17 12.99
CA TRP A 436 -17.07 19.80 14.24
C TRP A 436 -18.25 19.87 15.22
N ASP A 437 -18.02 19.41 16.42
CA ASP A 437 -18.94 19.54 17.56
C ASP A 437 -18.36 20.55 18.56
N ALA A 438 -18.97 21.71 18.63
CA ALA A 438 -18.47 22.81 19.48
C ALA A 438 -18.71 22.52 20.97
N ALA A 439 -19.72 21.73 21.34
CA ALA A 439 -20.00 21.37 22.73
C ALA A 439 -19.03 20.31 23.24
N ALA A 440 -18.70 19.32 22.40
CA ALA A 440 -17.71 18.29 22.69
C ALA A 440 -16.27 18.74 22.40
N VAL A 441 -16.08 19.89 21.75
CA VAL A 441 -14.79 20.44 21.32
C VAL A 441 -13.95 19.44 20.52
N CYS A 442 -14.59 18.70 19.61
CA CYS A 442 -13.92 17.68 18.79
C CYS A 442 -14.62 17.47 17.45
N PHE A 443 -13.95 16.72 16.55
CA PHE A 443 -14.61 16.19 15.36
C PHE A 443 -15.28 14.85 15.66
N ALA A 444 -16.55 14.72 15.31
CA ALA A 444 -17.37 13.54 15.50
C ALA A 444 -17.87 13.01 14.13
N PRO A 445 -18.26 11.73 14.02
CA PRO A 445 -18.99 11.23 12.85
C PRO A 445 -20.24 12.06 12.55
N SER A 446 -20.45 12.46 11.30
CA SER A 446 -21.58 13.32 10.94
C SER A 446 -22.89 12.56 10.71
N GLN A 447 -22.78 11.34 10.18
CA GLN A 447 -23.91 10.49 9.85
C GLN A 447 -23.50 9.02 9.85
N PRO A 448 -24.45 8.10 10.07
CA PRO A 448 -24.17 6.67 9.93
C PRO A 448 -23.76 6.34 8.48
N MET A 449 -22.80 5.43 8.33
CA MET A 449 -22.45 4.84 7.05
C MET A 449 -23.24 3.54 6.85
N PRO A 450 -23.55 3.12 5.61
CA PRO A 450 -24.22 1.84 5.36
C PRO A 450 -23.47 0.68 6.02
N ALA A 451 -24.21 -0.19 6.72
CA ALA A 451 -23.69 -1.37 7.40
C ALA A 451 -22.54 -1.09 8.41
N GLN A 452 -22.50 0.13 8.96
CA GLN A 452 -21.50 0.55 9.94
C GLN A 452 -22.15 1.42 11.04
N ALA A 453 -21.71 1.23 12.29
CA ALA A 453 -22.04 2.12 13.40
C ALA A 453 -20.77 2.52 14.16
N SER A 454 -20.71 3.77 14.64
CA SER A 454 -19.64 4.26 15.54
C SER A 454 -20.25 4.45 16.93
N VAL A 455 -19.58 3.97 17.99
CA VAL A 455 -20.12 3.96 19.37
C VAL A 455 -19.09 4.42 20.39
N GLY A 456 -19.58 4.92 21.55
CA GLY A 456 -18.75 5.38 22.64
C GLY A 456 -17.90 6.59 22.28
N ALA A 457 -16.69 6.70 22.82
CA ALA A 457 -15.81 7.86 22.59
C ALA A 457 -15.43 8.06 21.11
N CYS A 458 -15.51 7.03 20.26
CA CYS A 458 -15.38 7.16 18.81
C CYS A 458 -16.54 7.98 18.20
N ALA A 459 -17.70 7.97 18.80
CA ALA A 459 -18.87 8.77 18.42
C ALA A 459 -18.94 10.12 19.18
N ALA A 460 -17.89 10.49 19.91
CA ALA A 460 -17.84 11.63 20.85
C ALA A 460 -18.84 11.51 22.01
N ASP A 461 -19.20 10.30 22.40
CA ASP A 461 -20.02 10.03 23.58
C ASP A 461 -19.12 9.77 24.79
N TRP A 462 -19.16 10.71 25.75
CA TRP A 462 -18.28 10.70 26.92
C TRP A 462 -18.97 10.14 28.18
N SER A 463 -20.31 9.95 28.17
CA SER A 463 -21.05 9.31 29.23
C SER A 463 -20.91 7.78 29.16
N LEU A 464 -20.48 7.17 30.25
CA LEU A 464 -20.39 5.71 30.34
C LEU A 464 -21.74 5.01 30.14
N ALA A 465 -22.81 5.60 30.73
CA ALA A 465 -24.16 5.07 30.62
C ALA A 465 -24.67 5.09 29.16
N HIS A 466 -24.50 6.23 28.47
CA HIS A 466 -24.88 6.37 27.08
C HIS A 466 -24.05 5.48 26.18
N ALA A 467 -22.73 5.46 26.35
CA ALA A 467 -21.80 4.66 25.55
C ALA A 467 -22.12 3.17 25.63
N LEU A 468 -22.43 2.63 26.81
CA LEU A 468 -22.82 1.23 26.99
C LEU A 468 -24.18 0.93 26.36
N ALA A 469 -25.18 1.79 26.57
CA ALA A 469 -26.51 1.63 26.01
C ALA A 469 -26.49 1.69 24.47
N ASP A 470 -25.76 2.65 23.92
CA ASP A 470 -25.66 2.82 22.46
C ASP A 470 -24.88 1.68 21.82
N ALA A 471 -23.77 1.27 22.43
CA ALA A 471 -22.97 0.14 21.96
C ALA A 471 -23.78 -1.18 21.99
N SER A 472 -24.54 -1.42 23.04
CA SER A 472 -25.43 -2.59 23.13
C SER A 472 -26.52 -2.57 22.06
N ARG A 473 -27.13 -1.40 21.80
CA ARG A 473 -28.10 -1.23 20.70
C ARG A 473 -27.46 -1.45 19.34
N ALA A 474 -26.27 -0.88 19.10
CA ALA A 474 -25.54 -1.01 17.85
C ALA A 474 -25.16 -2.47 17.57
N GLY A 475 -24.63 -3.19 18.58
CA GLY A 475 -24.31 -4.60 18.46
C GLY A 475 -25.53 -5.48 18.16
N ALA A 476 -26.64 -5.26 18.85
CA ALA A 476 -27.91 -5.96 18.62
C ALA A 476 -28.46 -5.62 17.20
N ALA A 477 -28.46 -4.36 16.80
CA ALA A 477 -28.91 -3.95 15.48
C ALA A 477 -28.04 -4.53 14.36
N ALA A 478 -26.74 -4.58 14.55
CA ALA A 478 -25.79 -5.21 13.61
C ALA A 478 -26.10 -6.70 13.43
N ALA A 479 -26.28 -7.44 14.51
CA ALA A 479 -26.67 -8.86 14.45
C ALA A 479 -28.05 -9.06 13.81
N ALA A 480 -29.01 -8.20 14.13
CA ALA A 480 -30.34 -8.25 13.53
C ALA A 480 -30.31 -8.00 12.01
N SER A 481 -29.51 -7.03 11.56
CA SER A 481 -29.30 -6.76 10.13
C SER A 481 -28.59 -7.91 9.40
N ALA A 482 -27.82 -8.74 10.13
CA ALA A 482 -27.22 -9.97 9.62
C ALA A 482 -28.14 -11.20 9.70
N GLY A 483 -29.40 -11.03 10.15
CA GLY A 483 -30.43 -12.09 10.18
C GLY A 483 -30.57 -12.83 11.51
N PHE A 484 -29.97 -12.33 12.60
CA PHE A 484 -30.04 -12.97 13.92
C PHE A 484 -31.06 -12.27 14.84
N ALA A 485 -31.73 -13.04 15.69
CA ALA A 485 -32.64 -12.49 16.71
C ALA A 485 -31.83 -11.95 17.90
N ALA A 486 -31.46 -10.68 17.85
CA ALA A 486 -30.62 -10.03 18.85
C ALA A 486 -31.43 -9.03 19.70
N ARG A 487 -31.03 -8.85 20.96
CA ARG A 487 -31.61 -7.86 21.88
C ARG A 487 -30.53 -7.04 22.54
N ALA A 488 -30.78 -5.73 22.63
CA ALA A 488 -29.95 -4.83 23.42
C ALA A 488 -30.09 -5.14 24.90
N VAL A 489 -29.01 -5.01 25.64
CA VAL A 489 -28.96 -5.17 27.09
C VAL A 489 -28.86 -3.80 27.75
N ALA A 490 -29.66 -3.56 28.78
CA ALA A 490 -29.55 -2.39 29.61
C ALA A 490 -28.53 -2.68 30.73
N TYR A 491 -27.62 -1.73 30.99
CA TYR A 491 -26.65 -1.79 32.07
C TYR A 491 -27.05 -0.76 33.17
N ALA A 492 -26.96 -1.15 34.43
CA ALA A 492 -27.14 -0.23 35.56
C ALA A 492 -25.81 0.49 35.80
N VAL A 493 -25.71 1.75 35.36
CA VAL A 493 -24.48 2.55 35.43
C VAL A 493 -24.63 3.63 36.50
N VAL A 494 -23.63 3.72 37.38
CA VAL A 494 -23.42 4.86 38.27
C VAL A 494 -22.15 5.55 37.80
N GLU A 495 -22.27 6.83 37.43
CA GLU A 495 -21.14 7.64 37.00
C GLU A 495 -21.18 9.01 37.69
N PRO A 496 -20.00 9.65 37.94
CA PRO A 496 -19.96 10.97 38.54
C PRO A 496 -20.49 12.03 37.57
N ALA A 497 -21.08 13.09 38.10
CA ALA A 497 -21.50 14.23 37.28
C ALA A 497 -20.25 14.91 36.68
N THR A 498 -20.35 15.33 35.41
CA THR A 498 -19.26 15.97 34.66
C THR A 498 -19.68 17.34 34.15
N GLU A 499 -18.70 18.27 34.07
CA GLU A 499 -18.87 19.57 33.42
C GLU A 499 -18.43 19.51 31.97
N PRO A 500 -19.06 20.32 31.06
CA PRO A 500 -18.63 20.44 29.69
C PRO A 500 -17.16 20.88 29.56
N ALA A 501 -16.50 20.40 28.52
CA ALA A 501 -15.17 20.86 28.17
C ALA A 501 -15.20 22.29 27.63
N GLU A 502 -14.18 23.08 27.91
CA GLU A 502 -14.01 24.43 27.35
C GLU A 502 -12.89 24.44 26.31
N ALA A 503 -13.12 25.10 25.17
CA ALA A 503 -12.13 25.19 24.11
C ALA A 503 -10.92 26.03 24.56
N PHE A 504 -9.75 25.46 24.61
CA PHE A 504 -8.50 26.12 24.89
C PHE A 504 -7.41 25.67 23.91
N TRP A 505 -6.85 26.64 23.18
CA TRP A 505 -5.83 26.35 22.17
C TRP A 505 -4.46 26.86 22.55
N ILE A 506 -4.37 28.13 22.98
CA ILE A 506 -3.15 28.77 23.51
C ILE A 506 -3.53 30.02 24.27
N ALA A 507 -2.79 30.36 25.34
CA ALA A 507 -3.05 31.53 26.17
C ALA A 507 -2.95 32.86 25.39
N GLU A 508 -3.92 33.73 25.59
CA GLU A 508 -3.96 35.09 25.04
C GLU A 508 -3.18 36.05 25.98
N THR A 509 -1.94 36.37 25.65
CA THR A 509 -1.06 37.22 26.50
C THR A 509 -0.82 38.62 25.92
N GLY A 510 -1.33 38.91 24.71
CA GLY A 510 -1.00 40.15 24.00
C GLY A 510 0.37 40.13 23.30
N GLU A 511 1.26 39.18 23.61
CA GLU A 511 2.56 39.02 22.97
C GLU A 511 2.44 38.05 21.76
N PRO A 512 3.05 38.36 20.60
CA PRO A 512 3.07 37.48 19.46
C PRO A 512 3.68 36.10 19.79
N VAL A 513 3.09 35.03 19.30
CA VAL A 513 3.54 33.65 19.59
C VAL A 513 5.01 33.42 19.18
N SER A 514 5.45 34.08 18.09
CA SER A 514 6.83 33.99 17.61
C SER A 514 7.89 34.55 18.57
N ARG A 515 7.49 35.39 19.53
CA ARG A 515 8.38 35.96 20.56
C ARG A 515 8.35 35.20 21.87
N ARG A 516 7.42 34.26 22.04
CA ARG A 516 7.30 33.42 23.23
C ARG A 516 8.23 32.19 23.17
N ALA A 517 8.35 31.50 24.32
CA ALA A 517 8.95 30.16 24.30
C ALA A 517 8.19 29.25 23.30
N LYS A 518 8.94 28.41 22.58
CA LYS A 518 8.33 27.52 21.55
C LYS A 518 7.23 26.66 22.16
N ALA A 519 6.05 26.76 21.55
CA ALA A 519 4.86 26.00 21.92
C ALA A 519 4.59 24.98 20.79
N PHE A 520 4.86 23.71 21.08
CA PHE A 520 4.79 22.67 20.08
C PHE A 520 3.36 22.17 19.88
N VAL A 521 3.02 21.97 18.60
CA VAL A 521 1.77 21.37 18.12
C VAL A 521 2.02 19.93 17.70
N ASP A 522 3.11 19.71 16.98
CA ASP A 522 3.59 18.37 16.58
C ASP A 522 4.97 18.15 17.21
N TYR A 523 5.06 17.14 18.07
CA TYR A 523 6.29 16.82 18.81
C TYR A 523 7.28 16.02 17.95
N GLN A 524 6.78 15.17 17.06
CA GLN A 524 7.62 14.31 16.20
C GLN A 524 8.34 15.14 15.13
N ASN A 525 7.64 16.09 14.52
CA ASN A 525 8.16 16.89 13.42
C ASN A 525 8.59 18.30 13.86
N ASP A 526 8.63 18.58 15.17
CA ASP A 526 9.05 19.86 15.72
C ASP A 526 8.27 21.06 15.12
N VAL A 527 6.94 20.94 14.97
CA VAL A 527 6.08 22.03 14.50
C VAL A 527 5.56 22.83 15.68
N ALA A 528 5.93 24.09 15.75
CA ALA A 528 5.45 25.03 16.77
C ALA A 528 4.25 25.83 16.25
N ALA A 529 3.50 26.44 17.17
CA ALA A 529 2.39 27.35 16.84
C ALA A 529 2.84 28.51 15.94
N SER A 530 4.06 29.01 16.12
CA SER A 530 4.68 30.03 15.27
C SER A 530 4.93 29.57 13.82
N ASP A 531 5.13 28.26 13.58
CA ASP A 531 5.32 27.72 12.24
C ASP A 531 3.98 27.73 11.47
N ILE A 532 2.86 27.52 12.15
CA ILE A 532 1.51 27.60 11.55
C ILE A 532 1.18 29.06 11.19
N GLU A 533 1.44 30.00 12.11
CA GLU A 533 1.26 31.44 11.83
C GLU A 533 2.15 31.90 10.66
N LEU A 534 3.38 31.38 10.56
CA LEU A 534 4.27 31.68 9.44
C LEU A 534 3.71 31.17 8.12
N ALA A 535 3.23 29.92 8.07
CA ALA A 535 2.63 29.35 6.88
C ALA A 535 1.46 30.17 6.35
N ILE A 536 0.57 30.61 7.25
CA ILE A 536 -0.58 31.46 6.88
C ILE A 536 -0.12 32.84 6.38
N ARG A 537 0.85 33.47 7.03
CA ARG A 537 1.43 34.75 6.58
C ARG A 537 2.07 34.65 5.20
N GLU A 538 2.57 33.47 4.83
CA GLU A 538 3.13 33.19 3.50
C GLU A 538 2.06 32.80 2.47
N GLY A 539 0.78 32.81 2.82
CA GLY A 539 -0.34 32.64 1.89
C GLY A 539 -0.92 31.23 1.82
N PHE A 540 -0.55 30.32 2.74
CA PHE A 540 -1.18 29.00 2.78
C PHE A 540 -2.51 29.08 3.56
N GLU A 541 -3.62 28.85 2.86
CA GLU A 541 -4.96 28.91 3.46
C GLU A 541 -5.61 27.53 3.68
N SER A 542 -5.22 26.53 2.91
CA SER A 542 -5.71 25.16 3.05
C SER A 542 -4.95 24.42 4.14
N ILE A 543 -5.68 23.77 5.05
CA ILE A 543 -5.05 22.97 6.12
C ILE A 543 -4.17 21.83 5.58
N GLU A 544 -4.52 21.24 4.45
CA GLU A 544 -3.71 20.21 3.79
C GLU A 544 -2.38 20.78 3.25
N HIS A 545 -2.36 22.02 2.79
CA HIS A 545 -1.13 22.69 2.37
C HIS A 545 -0.29 23.13 3.58
N ILE A 546 -0.93 23.69 4.61
CA ILE A 546 -0.27 24.05 5.89
C ILE A 546 0.39 22.80 6.47
N LYS A 547 -0.31 21.67 6.49
CA LYS A 547 0.22 20.37 6.94
C LYS A 547 1.50 19.98 6.17
N ARG A 548 1.47 20.02 4.84
CA ARG A 548 2.64 19.67 4.00
C ARG A 548 3.80 20.65 4.19
N TYR A 549 3.49 21.94 4.25
CA TYR A 549 4.50 22.98 4.40
C TYR A 549 5.21 22.94 5.74
N THR A 550 4.49 22.63 6.82
CA THR A 550 5.05 22.55 8.19
C THR A 550 5.56 21.15 8.54
N ALA A 551 5.20 20.11 7.80
CA ALA A 551 5.32 18.69 8.11
C ALA A 551 4.47 18.24 9.31
N MET A 552 3.41 18.96 9.67
CA MET A 552 2.50 18.59 10.74
C MET A 552 1.77 17.28 10.45
N GLY A 553 1.78 16.34 11.38
CA GLY A 553 1.07 15.06 11.28
C GLY A 553 1.68 14.09 10.27
N PHE A 554 2.96 14.20 9.98
CA PHE A 554 3.73 13.27 9.15
C PHE A 554 4.30 12.11 9.96
N GLY A 555 4.89 11.13 9.28
CA GLY A 555 5.56 10.00 9.88
C GLY A 555 4.62 9.08 10.66
N THR A 556 5.10 8.48 11.75
CA THR A 556 4.34 7.55 12.58
C THR A 556 3.31 8.24 13.48
N ASP A 557 3.41 9.57 13.67
CA ASP A 557 2.45 10.36 14.43
C ASP A 557 1.08 10.41 13.76
N GLN A 558 1.02 10.65 12.45
CA GLN A 558 -0.22 10.79 11.66
C GLN A 558 -1.21 11.81 12.25
N GLY A 559 -0.70 12.79 12.99
CA GLY A 559 -1.49 13.90 13.57
C GLY A 559 -2.40 13.54 14.73
N LYS A 560 -2.19 12.38 15.38
CA LYS A 560 -3.03 11.91 16.51
C LYS A 560 -3.15 12.93 17.63
N LEU A 561 -2.05 13.57 17.97
CA LEU A 561 -2.02 14.60 19.03
C LEU A 561 -2.18 16.03 18.49
N GLY A 562 -1.58 16.34 17.34
CA GLY A 562 -1.36 17.71 16.88
C GLY A 562 -2.42 18.28 15.95
N ASN A 563 -3.11 17.47 15.13
CA ASN A 563 -3.94 17.97 14.03
C ASN A 563 -5.05 18.93 14.48
N ILE A 564 -5.79 18.63 15.55
CA ILE A 564 -6.89 19.50 16.03
C ILE A 564 -6.34 20.83 16.53
N ASN A 565 -5.27 20.80 17.32
CA ASN A 565 -4.59 22.01 17.79
C ASN A 565 -4.08 22.84 16.60
N GLY A 566 -3.49 22.20 15.59
CA GLY A 566 -3.01 22.86 14.39
C GLY A 566 -4.13 23.51 13.57
N MET A 567 -5.24 22.81 13.39
CA MET A 567 -6.44 23.36 12.72
C MET A 567 -7.04 24.54 13.48
N ALA A 568 -7.12 24.45 14.80
CA ALA A 568 -7.64 25.53 15.65
C ALA A 568 -6.75 26.78 15.62
N LEU A 569 -5.43 26.62 15.68
CA LEU A 569 -4.49 27.73 15.55
C LEU A 569 -4.50 28.35 14.16
N ALA A 570 -4.64 27.53 13.11
CA ALA A 570 -4.80 28.03 11.75
C ALA A 570 -6.11 28.82 11.58
N ALA A 571 -7.22 28.27 12.06
CA ALA A 571 -8.52 28.93 12.05
C ALA A 571 -8.45 30.32 12.74
N ARG A 572 -7.89 30.36 13.92
CA ARG A 572 -7.69 31.60 14.68
C ARG A 572 -6.83 32.62 13.91
N ALA A 573 -5.71 32.20 13.33
CA ALA A 573 -4.81 33.08 12.58
C ALA A 573 -5.45 33.63 11.29
N MET A 574 -6.38 32.88 10.71
CA MET A 574 -7.16 33.29 9.52
C MET A 574 -8.46 34.03 9.85
N GLY A 575 -8.82 34.17 11.15
CA GLY A 575 -10.11 34.73 11.55
C GLY A 575 -11.31 33.89 11.12
N LYS A 576 -11.14 32.56 11.01
CA LYS A 576 -12.15 31.58 10.61
C LYS A 576 -12.54 30.69 11.82
N THR A 577 -13.65 29.98 11.69
CA THR A 577 -14.00 28.89 12.62
C THR A 577 -13.27 27.60 12.21
N ILE A 578 -13.17 26.64 13.12
CA ILE A 578 -12.40 25.41 12.88
C ILE A 578 -13.00 24.56 11.76
N ASP A 579 -14.31 24.54 11.62
CA ASP A 579 -15.04 23.85 10.57
C ASP A 579 -14.83 24.48 9.19
N GLN A 580 -14.58 25.80 9.11
CA GLN A 580 -14.31 26.53 7.86
C GLN A 580 -12.90 26.29 7.32
N VAL A 581 -11.96 25.87 8.16
CA VAL A 581 -10.58 25.54 7.73
C VAL A 581 -10.51 24.17 7.05
N GLY A 582 -11.49 23.33 7.28
CA GLY A 582 -11.56 21.97 6.79
C GLY A 582 -10.83 20.96 7.67
N THR A 583 -10.76 19.73 7.21
CA THR A 583 -10.12 18.62 7.93
C THR A 583 -8.99 18.01 7.12
N THR A 584 -8.03 17.40 7.81
CA THR A 584 -7.01 16.57 7.14
C THR A 584 -7.57 15.20 6.79
N THR A 585 -7.21 14.66 5.62
CA THR A 585 -7.69 13.37 5.16
C THR A 585 -6.97 12.23 5.86
N PHE A 586 -7.72 11.31 6.47
CA PHE A 586 -7.19 10.04 6.95
C PHE A 586 -7.04 9.05 5.80
N ARG A 587 -5.91 8.39 5.72
CA ARG A 587 -5.59 7.35 4.74
C ARG A 587 -5.16 6.07 5.46
N PRO A 588 -5.42 4.86 4.88
CA PRO A 588 -4.69 3.66 5.32
C PRO A 588 -3.18 3.88 5.12
N ASN A 589 -2.41 3.51 5.98
CA ASN A 589 -2.25 2.93 7.27
C ASN A 589 -2.14 4.03 8.36
N TYR A 590 -3.16 4.29 9.09
CA TYR A 590 -3.12 5.25 10.19
C TYR A 590 -2.20 4.78 11.34
N LEU A 591 -2.11 3.47 11.52
CA LEU A 591 -1.15 2.79 12.39
C LEU A 591 -0.12 2.04 11.54
N PRO A 592 1.16 1.99 11.95
CA PRO A 592 2.21 1.32 11.19
C PRO A 592 1.94 -0.17 10.99
N VAL A 593 2.25 -0.65 9.78
CA VAL A 593 2.17 -2.05 9.38
C VAL A 593 3.48 -2.43 8.71
N SER A 594 4.03 -3.60 9.01
CA SER A 594 5.28 -4.07 8.41
C SER A 594 5.08 -4.43 6.92
N PHE A 595 6.12 -4.26 6.11
CA PHE A 595 6.10 -4.76 4.73
C PHE A 595 5.95 -6.28 4.66
N GLY A 596 6.45 -7.01 5.68
CA GLY A 596 6.30 -8.45 5.77
C GLY A 596 4.83 -8.90 5.83
N THR A 597 3.97 -8.16 6.55
CA THR A 597 2.52 -8.41 6.59
C THR A 597 1.89 -8.32 5.21
N PHE A 598 2.28 -7.33 4.38
CA PHE A 598 1.76 -7.20 3.01
C PHE A 598 2.34 -8.24 2.07
N ALA A 599 3.61 -8.55 2.18
CA ALA A 599 4.26 -9.56 1.33
C ALA A 599 3.73 -10.97 1.64
N GLY A 600 3.46 -11.28 2.90
CA GLY A 600 3.01 -12.61 3.30
C GLY A 600 4.05 -13.67 2.97
N VAL A 601 3.64 -14.68 2.21
CA VAL A 601 4.52 -15.75 1.70
C VAL A 601 5.19 -15.38 0.38
N ASP A 602 4.69 -14.37 -0.34
CA ASP A 602 5.14 -13.96 -1.67
C ASP A 602 6.40 -13.08 -1.56
N ARG A 603 7.54 -13.69 -1.23
CA ARG A 603 8.83 -13.00 -1.09
C ARG A 603 9.99 -13.85 -1.59
N GLY A 604 11.13 -13.21 -1.87
CA GLY A 604 12.28 -13.87 -2.47
C GLY A 604 11.90 -14.46 -3.82
N GLU A 605 12.20 -15.73 -4.04
CA GLU A 605 11.87 -16.44 -5.28
C GLU A 605 10.35 -16.56 -5.53
N LEU A 606 9.51 -16.47 -4.48
CA LEU A 606 8.05 -16.54 -4.61
C LEU A 606 7.42 -15.19 -4.95
N PHE A 607 8.13 -14.07 -4.77
CA PHE A 607 7.63 -12.73 -5.12
C PHE A 607 7.48 -12.58 -6.63
N ASP A 608 8.49 -13.01 -7.37
CA ASP A 608 8.49 -13.02 -8.83
C ASP A 608 9.07 -14.35 -9.33
N PRO A 609 8.26 -15.43 -9.31
CA PRO A 609 8.74 -16.75 -9.66
C PRO A 609 9.12 -16.83 -11.13
N ALA A 610 10.34 -17.27 -11.40
CA ALA A 610 10.80 -17.49 -12.76
C ALA A 610 10.18 -18.77 -13.33
N ARG A 611 9.46 -18.62 -14.43
CA ARG A 611 8.92 -19.75 -15.22
C ARG A 611 9.92 -20.14 -16.32
N LYS A 612 10.12 -21.42 -16.49
CA LYS A 612 11.07 -21.99 -17.45
C LYS A 612 10.38 -23.04 -18.31
N THR A 613 10.71 -23.08 -19.60
CA THR A 613 10.23 -24.17 -20.46
C THR A 613 10.95 -25.47 -20.11
N CYS A 614 10.40 -26.62 -20.52
CA CYS A 614 11.01 -27.93 -20.26
C CYS A 614 12.39 -28.09 -20.92
N VAL A 615 12.72 -27.25 -21.91
CA VAL A 615 13.99 -27.25 -22.63
C VAL A 615 14.94 -26.13 -22.21
N HIS A 616 14.63 -25.39 -21.17
CA HIS A 616 15.47 -24.30 -20.66
C HIS A 616 16.92 -24.73 -20.43
N GLY A 617 17.15 -25.90 -19.84
CA GLY A 617 18.49 -26.44 -19.63
C GLY A 617 19.26 -26.71 -20.94
N GLN A 618 18.58 -27.08 -22.02
CA GLN A 618 19.18 -27.26 -23.34
C GLN A 618 19.56 -25.90 -23.96
N HIS A 619 18.72 -24.88 -23.77
CA HIS A 619 19.05 -23.51 -24.18
C HIS A 619 20.26 -22.94 -23.45
N VAL A 620 20.33 -23.17 -22.14
CA VAL A 620 21.52 -22.79 -21.34
C VAL A 620 22.77 -23.50 -21.86
N ALA A 621 22.68 -24.82 -22.13
CA ALA A 621 23.81 -25.60 -22.67
C ALA A 621 24.21 -25.14 -24.08
N ALA A 622 23.29 -24.63 -24.87
CA ALA A 622 23.52 -24.03 -26.18
C ALA A 622 24.05 -22.58 -26.09
N GLY A 623 24.27 -22.03 -24.92
CA GLY A 623 24.81 -20.69 -24.71
C GLY A 623 23.78 -19.56 -24.88
N ALA A 624 22.47 -19.84 -24.83
CA ALA A 624 21.44 -18.83 -24.96
C ALA A 624 21.55 -17.76 -23.87
N LEU A 625 21.38 -16.50 -24.24
CA LEU A 625 21.03 -15.43 -23.33
C LEU A 625 19.51 -15.30 -23.24
N PHE A 626 19.00 -14.87 -22.10
CA PHE A 626 17.56 -14.88 -21.86
C PHE A 626 17.02 -13.47 -21.61
N GLU A 627 15.78 -13.25 -22.05
CA GLU A 627 14.96 -12.12 -21.64
C GLU A 627 13.78 -12.59 -20.78
N ASP A 628 13.21 -11.66 -20.01
CA ASP A 628 12.02 -11.88 -19.23
C ASP A 628 10.79 -11.37 -19.99
N VAL A 629 9.83 -12.29 -20.24
CA VAL A 629 8.52 -11.95 -20.77
C VAL A 629 7.45 -12.33 -19.74
N GLY A 630 7.05 -11.35 -18.91
CA GLY A 630 6.39 -11.63 -17.66
C GLY A 630 7.31 -12.47 -16.77
N GLN A 631 6.84 -13.61 -16.30
CA GLN A 631 7.63 -14.54 -15.47
C GLN A 631 8.47 -15.54 -16.28
N TRP A 632 8.27 -15.61 -17.59
CA TRP A 632 8.97 -16.57 -18.42
C TRP A 632 10.37 -16.14 -18.81
N LYS A 633 11.36 -17.04 -18.64
CA LYS A 633 12.70 -16.90 -19.23
C LYS A 633 12.65 -17.42 -20.65
N ARG A 634 12.77 -16.53 -21.65
CA ARG A 634 12.79 -16.89 -23.07
C ARG A 634 14.19 -16.71 -23.63
N PRO A 635 14.69 -17.62 -24.52
CA PRO A 635 15.94 -17.37 -25.24
C PRO A 635 15.82 -16.07 -26.04
N TRP A 636 16.69 -15.11 -25.72
CA TRP A 636 16.73 -13.83 -26.41
C TRP A 636 17.53 -13.95 -27.72
N TYR A 637 18.75 -14.50 -27.60
CA TYR A 637 19.58 -14.87 -28.74
C TYR A 637 20.63 -15.93 -28.34
N PHE A 638 21.28 -16.55 -29.35
CA PHE A 638 22.27 -17.62 -29.15
C PHE A 638 23.63 -17.17 -29.71
N PRO A 639 24.54 -16.53 -28.96
CA PRO A 639 25.85 -16.11 -29.45
C PRO A 639 26.75 -17.31 -29.73
N LEU A 640 27.56 -17.26 -30.80
CA LEU A 640 28.59 -18.23 -31.15
C LEU A 640 29.93 -17.51 -31.20
N GLY A 641 30.99 -18.11 -30.64
CA GLY A 641 32.38 -17.67 -30.81
C GLY A 641 32.62 -16.21 -30.40
N GLY A 642 31.90 -15.65 -29.43
CA GLY A 642 32.07 -14.27 -28.98
C GLY A 642 31.29 -13.22 -29.79
N GLU A 643 30.29 -13.67 -30.57
CA GLU A 643 29.36 -12.76 -31.24
C GLU A 643 28.64 -11.83 -30.27
N ASP A 644 28.47 -10.58 -30.67
CA ASP A 644 27.54 -9.66 -30.00
C ASP A 644 26.09 -9.95 -30.42
N LEU A 645 25.14 -9.23 -29.80
CA LEU A 645 23.70 -9.34 -30.11
C LEU A 645 23.43 -9.20 -31.62
N HIS A 646 23.98 -8.19 -32.26
CA HIS A 646 23.68 -7.87 -33.65
C HIS A 646 24.25 -8.92 -34.62
N GLN A 647 25.41 -9.45 -34.32
CA GLN A 647 26.06 -10.52 -35.12
C GLN A 647 25.26 -11.82 -34.97
N ALA A 648 24.90 -12.22 -33.77
CA ALA A 648 24.08 -13.40 -33.50
C ALA A 648 22.70 -13.33 -34.16
N VAL A 649 21.96 -12.24 -33.96
CA VAL A 649 20.65 -12.01 -34.56
C VAL A 649 20.71 -12.00 -36.10
N ARG A 650 21.74 -11.38 -36.68
CA ARG A 650 21.96 -11.42 -38.11
C ARG A 650 22.10 -12.85 -38.65
N ARG A 651 22.90 -13.66 -37.99
CA ARG A 651 23.12 -15.07 -38.35
C ARG A 651 21.81 -15.88 -38.22
N GLU A 652 21.10 -15.70 -37.12
CA GLU A 652 19.83 -16.36 -36.84
C GLU A 652 18.77 -16.00 -37.88
N CYS A 653 18.59 -14.73 -38.22
CA CYS A 653 17.63 -14.28 -39.23
C CYS A 653 17.96 -14.86 -40.61
N LEU A 654 19.25 -14.82 -41.03
CA LEU A 654 19.67 -15.36 -42.33
C LEU A 654 19.51 -16.87 -42.38
N ALA A 655 19.74 -17.61 -41.28
CA ALA A 655 19.49 -19.05 -41.23
C ALA A 655 18.01 -19.37 -41.45
N VAL A 656 17.09 -18.65 -40.87
CA VAL A 656 15.63 -18.78 -41.04
C VAL A 656 15.25 -18.48 -42.49
N ARG A 657 15.81 -17.42 -43.12
CA ARG A 657 15.45 -16.99 -44.47
C ARG A 657 15.99 -17.93 -45.55
N HIS A 658 17.19 -18.49 -45.32
CA HIS A 658 17.89 -19.25 -46.38
C HIS A 658 17.87 -20.77 -46.18
N SER A 659 17.64 -21.26 -44.96
CA SER A 659 17.62 -22.67 -44.62
C SER A 659 16.55 -23.04 -43.62
N VAL A 660 16.89 -23.14 -42.34
CA VAL A 660 15.93 -23.50 -41.29
C VAL A 660 16.40 -23.00 -39.91
N GLY A 661 15.48 -22.46 -39.19
CA GLY A 661 15.62 -22.12 -37.76
C GLY A 661 14.63 -22.85 -36.87
N MET A 662 14.93 -22.95 -35.59
CA MET A 662 14.03 -23.47 -34.58
C MET A 662 13.86 -22.48 -33.42
N LEU A 663 12.59 -22.12 -33.10
CA LEU A 663 12.21 -21.28 -31.97
C LEU A 663 11.45 -22.12 -30.94
N ASP A 664 11.81 -21.96 -29.68
CA ASP A 664 10.98 -22.43 -28.56
C ASP A 664 9.82 -21.44 -28.32
N ALA A 665 8.63 -21.80 -28.82
CA ALA A 665 7.39 -21.05 -28.68
C ALA A 665 6.49 -21.57 -27.53
N SER A 666 7.06 -22.38 -26.63
CA SER A 666 6.29 -23.02 -25.53
C SER A 666 5.64 -22.04 -24.58
N THR A 667 6.15 -20.81 -24.47
CA THR A 667 5.65 -19.79 -23.57
C THR A 667 4.39 -19.06 -24.04
N LEU A 668 4.00 -19.20 -25.31
CA LEU A 668 2.74 -18.66 -25.83
C LEU A 668 1.58 -19.20 -24.99
N GLY A 669 0.65 -18.34 -24.61
CA GLY A 669 -0.54 -18.77 -23.88
C GLY A 669 -1.33 -19.78 -24.67
N LYS A 670 -1.80 -20.85 -24.03
CA LYS A 670 -2.64 -21.89 -24.62
C LYS A 670 -3.85 -22.14 -23.75
N ILE A 671 -5.03 -21.94 -24.31
CA ILE A 671 -6.31 -22.14 -23.63
C ILE A 671 -7.06 -23.24 -24.39
N ASP A 672 -7.35 -24.34 -23.70
CA ASP A 672 -8.21 -25.40 -24.21
C ASP A 672 -9.67 -25.02 -23.97
N ILE A 673 -10.50 -25.01 -25.01
CA ILE A 673 -11.89 -24.55 -24.98
C ILE A 673 -12.76 -25.67 -25.50
N GLN A 674 -13.65 -26.18 -24.67
CA GLN A 674 -14.53 -27.30 -25.00
C GLN A 674 -15.99 -26.99 -24.64
N GLY A 675 -16.91 -27.58 -25.34
CA GLY A 675 -18.34 -27.50 -25.08
C GLY A 675 -19.16 -27.14 -26.32
N PRO A 676 -20.48 -27.42 -26.30
CA PRO A 676 -21.38 -27.15 -27.44
C PRO A 676 -21.37 -25.68 -27.90
N ASP A 677 -21.15 -24.75 -26.96
CA ASP A 677 -21.12 -23.31 -27.24
C ASP A 677 -19.70 -22.74 -27.47
N ALA A 678 -18.66 -23.60 -27.58
CA ALA A 678 -17.28 -23.15 -27.76
C ALA A 678 -17.11 -22.28 -29.03
N ALA A 679 -17.65 -22.70 -30.15
CA ALA A 679 -17.62 -21.92 -31.39
C ALA A 679 -18.38 -20.60 -31.28
N LYS A 680 -19.48 -20.57 -30.51
CA LYS A 680 -20.29 -19.37 -30.26
C LYS A 680 -19.53 -18.37 -29.37
N LEU A 681 -18.87 -18.84 -28.33
CA LEU A 681 -17.98 -17.99 -27.52
C LEU A 681 -16.90 -17.34 -28.38
N LEU A 682 -16.14 -18.16 -29.17
CA LEU A 682 -15.11 -17.64 -30.06
C LEU A 682 -15.66 -16.62 -31.07
N ASN A 683 -16.89 -16.83 -31.53
CA ASN A 683 -17.54 -15.90 -32.43
C ASN A 683 -17.91 -14.57 -31.79
N TRP A 684 -18.12 -14.54 -30.44
CA TRP A 684 -18.33 -13.31 -29.69
C TRP A 684 -17.04 -12.55 -29.35
N VAL A 685 -15.98 -13.28 -29.03
CA VAL A 685 -14.74 -12.65 -28.53
C VAL A 685 -13.81 -12.18 -29.63
N TYR A 686 -13.85 -12.79 -30.83
CA TYR A 686 -13.03 -12.38 -31.96
C TYR A 686 -13.80 -11.49 -32.95
N THR A 687 -13.09 -10.59 -33.62
CA THR A 687 -13.66 -9.68 -34.63
C THR A 687 -14.16 -10.40 -35.89
N ASN A 688 -13.54 -11.52 -36.26
CA ASN A 688 -13.85 -12.33 -37.45
C ASN A 688 -14.73 -13.56 -37.10
N PRO A 689 -15.41 -14.20 -38.09
CA PRO A 689 -16.38 -15.28 -37.87
C PRO A 689 -15.70 -16.62 -37.50
N TRP A 690 -16.31 -17.38 -36.56
CA TRP A 690 -15.77 -18.65 -36.04
C TRP A 690 -16.71 -19.86 -36.20
N LEU A 691 -18.01 -19.66 -36.36
CA LEU A 691 -19.00 -20.74 -36.43
C LEU A 691 -18.73 -21.75 -37.50
N LYS A 692 -18.21 -21.29 -38.66
CA LYS A 692 -17.97 -22.11 -39.86
C LYS A 692 -16.51 -22.50 -40.06
N LEU A 693 -15.64 -22.33 -39.02
CA LEU A 693 -14.29 -22.85 -39.12
C LEU A 693 -14.35 -24.39 -39.15
N GLU A 694 -13.74 -25.03 -40.13
CA GLU A 694 -13.74 -26.49 -40.26
C GLU A 694 -12.78 -27.14 -39.25
N VAL A 695 -13.09 -28.36 -38.82
CA VAL A 695 -12.16 -29.18 -38.04
C VAL A 695 -10.87 -29.41 -38.83
N GLY A 696 -9.71 -29.32 -38.19
CA GLY A 696 -8.40 -29.41 -38.88
C GLY A 696 -7.88 -28.08 -39.42
N LYS A 697 -8.63 -26.99 -39.27
CA LYS A 697 -8.22 -25.64 -39.69
C LYS A 697 -7.84 -24.77 -38.48
N CYS A 698 -6.96 -23.82 -38.78
CA CYS A 698 -6.55 -22.75 -37.87
C CYS A 698 -7.06 -21.40 -38.40
N ARG A 699 -7.24 -20.44 -37.51
CA ARG A 699 -7.59 -19.06 -37.86
C ARG A 699 -6.92 -18.09 -36.93
N TYR A 700 -6.31 -17.05 -37.45
CA TYR A 700 -5.85 -15.91 -36.70
C TYR A 700 -7.03 -15.01 -36.36
N GLY A 701 -7.08 -14.48 -35.12
CA GLY A 701 -8.14 -13.60 -34.64
C GLY A 701 -7.62 -12.48 -33.79
N LEU A 702 -8.32 -11.34 -33.83
CA LEU A 702 -8.14 -10.20 -32.95
C LEU A 702 -9.25 -10.16 -31.90
N MET A 703 -8.89 -9.95 -30.65
CA MET A 703 -9.78 -9.67 -29.54
C MET A 703 -9.75 -8.18 -29.23
N LEU A 704 -10.91 -7.59 -28.98
CA LEU A 704 -11.04 -6.20 -28.58
C LEU A 704 -11.57 -6.09 -27.15
N ASP A 705 -11.17 -5.04 -26.47
CA ASP A 705 -11.84 -4.63 -25.24
C ASP A 705 -13.20 -3.98 -25.53
N GLU A 706 -13.92 -3.62 -24.49
CA GLU A 706 -15.25 -3.00 -24.61
C GLU A 706 -15.22 -1.61 -25.28
N ASN A 707 -14.03 -0.99 -25.33
CA ASN A 707 -13.82 0.30 -26.01
C ASN A 707 -13.48 0.18 -27.50
N GLY A 708 -13.35 -1.06 -28.01
CA GLY A 708 -12.99 -1.32 -29.39
C GLY A 708 -11.49 -1.30 -29.68
N MET A 709 -10.67 -1.30 -28.63
CA MET A 709 -9.22 -1.33 -28.77
C MET A 709 -8.69 -2.76 -28.78
N VAL A 710 -7.60 -2.98 -29.50
CA VAL A 710 -6.97 -4.29 -29.59
C VAL A 710 -6.48 -4.70 -28.19
N PHE A 711 -7.00 -5.84 -27.73
CA PHE A 711 -6.77 -6.38 -26.40
C PHE A 711 -5.73 -7.49 -26.40
N ASP A 712 -5.86 -8.46 -27.31
CA ASP A 712 -4.91 -9.55 -27.56
C ASP A 712 -5.19 -10.15 -28.93
N ASP A 713 -4.31 -11.03 -29.38
CA ASP A 713 -4.43 -11.75 -30.66
C ASP A 713 -3.92 -13.19 -30.53
N GLY A 714 -4.13 -13.97 -31.55
CA GLY A 714 -3.57 -15.32 -31.62
C GLY A 714 -4.18 -16.19 -32.68
N VAL A 715 -3.61 -17.37 -32.85
CA VAL A 715 -4.12 -18.41 -33.75
C VAL A 715 -4.93 -19.43 -32.94
N THR A 716 -6.15 -19.68 -33.32
CA THR A 716 -6.98 -20.71 -32.69
C THR A 716 -7.23 -21.86 -33.69
N ALA A 717 -6.96 -23.08 -33.25
CA ALA A 717 -7.19 -24.30 -34.03
C ALA A 717 -8.49 -24.97 -33.60
N ARG A 718 -9.32 -25.41 -34.58
CA ARG A 718 -10.49 -26.29 -34.30
C ARG A 718 -10.03 -27.72 -34.28
N LEU A 719 -9.94 -28.32 -33.07
CA LEU A 719 -9.45 -29.69 -32.88
C LEU A 719 -10.55 -30.74 -33.08
N GLY A 720 -11.78 -30.40 -32.81
CA GLY A 720 -12.97 -31.23 -32.95
C GLY A 720 -14.21 -30.37 -33.11
N GLU A 721 -15.37 -30.99 -33.23
CA GLU A 721 -16.63 -30.27 -33.42
C GLU A 721 -16.84 -29.21 -32.34
N ASN A 722 -16.66 -29.59 -31.09
CA ASN A 722 -16.84 -28.74 -29.91
C ASN A 722 -15.53 -28.51 -29.12
N HIS A 723 -14.37 -28.58 -29.80
CA HIS A 723 -13.06 -28.50 -29.17
C HIS A 723 -12.13 -27.58 -29.96
N PHE A 724 -11.57 -26.59 -29.24
CA PHE A 724 -10.65 -25.60 -29.80
C PHE A 724 -9.42 -25.43 -28.90
N LEU A 725 -8.28 -25.14 -29.51
CA LEU A 725 -7.07 -24.70 -28.84
C LEU A 725 -6.79 -23.26 -29.27
N MET A 726 -6.97 -22.34 -28.35
CA MET A 726 -6.67 -20.92 -28.52
C MET A 726 -5.23 -20.62 -28.08
N THR A 727 -4.46 -19.90 -28.90
CA THR A 727 -3.20 -19.30 -28.47
C THR A 727 -3.37 -17.81 -28.21
N THR A 728 -2.55 -17.26 -27.32
CA THR A 728 -2.51 -15.84 -26.95
C THR A 728 -1.06 -15.38 -26.87
N THR A 729 -0.83 -14.07 -26.71
CA THR A 729 0.51 -13.58 -26.37
C THR A 729 0.98 -14.21 -25.05
N THR A 730 2.30 -14.34 -24.87
CA THR A 730 2.89 -14.89 -23.63
C THR A 730 2.47 -14.09 -22.40
N GLY A 731 2.56 -12.77 -22.47
CA GLY A 731 2.18 -11.87 -21.37
C GLY A 731 0.67 -11.78 -21.14
N GLY A 732 -0.14 -12.01 -22.17
CA GLY A 732 -1.60 -11.92 -22.13
C GLY A 732 -2.31 -13.17 -21.62
N ALA A 733 -1.62 -14.32 -21.51
CA ALA A 733 -2.26 -15.62 -21.29
C ALA A 733 -3.27 -15.67 -20.12
N ALA A 734 -2.86 -15.22 -18.94
CA ALA A 734 -3.73 -15.21 -17.76
C ALA A 734 -4.84 -14.15 -17.87
N ARG A 735 -4.52 -12.98 -18.46
CA ARG A 735 -5.47 -11.88 -18.64
C ARG A 735 -6.59 -12.27 -19.60
N VAL A 736 -6.25 -12.94 -20.71
CA VAL A 736 -7.24 -13.41 -21.68
C VAL A 736 -8.15 -14.46 -21.07
N LEU A 737 -7.61 -15.46 -20.36
CA LEU A 737 -8.45 -16.47 -19.69
C LEU A 737 -9.40 -15.83 -18.67
N GLY A 738 -8.91 -14.98 -17.77
CA GLY A 738 -9.76 -14.31 -16.79
C GLY A 738 -10.80 -13.39 -17.43
N TRP A 739 -10.48 -12.76 -18.57
CA TRP A 739 -11.42 -11.95 -19.34
C TRP A 739 -12.53 -12.82 -19.99
N LEU A 740 -12.19 -13.98 -20.57
CA LEU A 740 -13.17 -14.93 -21.10
C LEU A 740 -14.08 -15.47 -19.98
N GLU A 741 -13.51 -15.88 -18.85
CA GLU A 741 -14.26 -16.36 -17.68
C GLU A 741 -15.24 -15.29 -17.17
N ARG A 742 -14.79 -14.03 -17.07
CA ARG A 742 -15.66 -12.91 -16.68
C ARG A 742 -16.90 -12.84 -17.59
N TRP A 743 -16.71 -12.80 -18.89
CA TRP A 743 -17.82 -12.68 -19.85
C TRP A 743 -18.78 -13.87 -19.79
N VAL A 744 -18.26 -15.08 -19.67
CA VAL A 744 -19.11 -16.27 -19.54
C VAL A 744 -19.91 -16.23 -18.23
N GLN A 745 -19.30 -15.81 -17.12
CA GLN A 745 -19.97 -15.78 -15.82
C GLN A 745 -20.98 -14.62 -15.68
N THR A 746 -20.77 -13.50 -16.34
CA THR A 746 -21.60 -12.30 -16.16
C THR A 746 -22.64 -12.12 -17.27
N GLU A 747 -22.24 -12.27 -18.52
CA GLU A 747 -23.10 -11.94 -19.67
C GLU A 747 -23.69 -13.19 -20.34
N TRP A 748 -22.98 -14.32 -20.26
CA TRP A 748 -23.41 -15.54 -20.94
C TRP A 748 -23.42 -16.77 -20.01
N PRO A 749 -24.08 -16.69 -18.83
CA PRO A 749 -24.04 -17.78 -17.83
C PRO A 749 -24.69 -19.10 -18.32
N ASP A 750 -25.54 -19.04 -19.34
CA ASP A 750 -26.19 -20.22 -19.94
C ASP A 750 -25.33 -20.92 -20.99
N MET A 751 -24.15 -20.36 -21.35
CA MET A 751 -23.26 -21.03 -22.33
C MET A 751 -22.64 -22.29 -21.73
N GLN A 752 -22.77 -23.39 -22.45
CA GLN A 752 -22.12 -24.65 -22.12
C GLN A 752 -20.71 -24.69 -22.72
N VAL A 753 -19.77 -24.03 -22.04
CA VAL A 753 -18.38 -23.91 -22.45
C VAL A 753 -17.45 -24.05 -21.24
N TYR A 754 -16.36 -24.79 -21.42
CA TYR A 754 -15.34 -25.06 -20.41
C TYR A 754 -13.99 -24.61 -20.95
N MET A 755 -13.25 -23.87 -20.15
CA MET A 755 -11.98 -23.27 -20.52
C MET A 755 -10.91 -23.61 -19.49
N THR A 756 -9.73 -23.99 -19.96
CA THR A 756 -8.61 -24.34 -19.08
C THR A 756 -7.31 -23.87 -19.69
N SER A 757 -6.46 -23.22 -18.87
CA SER A 757 -5.08 -22.94 -19.27
C SER A 757 -4.30 -24.24 -19.40
N VAL A 758 -3.75 -24.48 -20.58
CA VAL A 758 -2.89 -25.64 -20.87
C VAL A 758 -1.50 -25.21 -21.33
N THR A 759 -1.10 -23.99 -21.03
CA THR A 759 0.20 -23.43 -21.42
C THR A 759 1.36 -24.34 -21.01
N ASP A 760 1.37 -24.76 -19.74
CA ASP A 760 2.46 -25.60 -19.20
C ASP A 760 2.36 -27.08 -19.64
N HIS A 761 1.24 -27.53 -20.21
CA HIS A 761 1.05 -28.90 -20.68
C HIS A 761 1.69 -29.18 -22.03
N TRP A 762 1.95 -28.12 -22.84
CA TRP A 762 2.42 -28.23 -24.21
C TRP A 762 3.75 -27.53 -24.43
N SER A 763 4.73 -28.27 -24.93
CA SER A 763 5.95 -27.70 -25.54
C SER A 763 5.68 -27.48 -27.02
N THR A 764 6.06 -26.30 -27.51
CA THR A 764 5.84 -25.89 -28.91
C THR A 764 7.16 -25.49 -29.54
N PHE A 765 7.56 -26.17 -30.59
CA PHE A 765 8.76 -25.87 -31.37
C PHE A 765 8.36 -25.42 -32.78
N ALA A 766 8.65 -24.17 -33.11
CA ALA A 766 8.45 -23.64 -34.44
C ALA A 766 9.70 -23.92 -35.29
N VAL A 767 9.58 -24.82 -36.27
CA VAL A 767 10.61 -25.13 -37.27
C VAL A 767 10.30 -24.30 -38.51
N VAL A 768 11.18 -23.34 -38.82
CA VAL A 768 10.87 -22.21 -39.71
C VAL A 768 11.92 -22.06 -40.81
N GLY A 769 11.48 -21.84 -42.04
CA GLY A 769 12.35 -21.63 -43.21
C GLY A 769 12.12 -22.60 -44.34
N PRO A 770 12.74 -22.39 -45.52
CA PRO A 770 12.47 -23.20 -46.74
C PRO A 770 12.81 -24.69 -46.55
N ARG A 771 13.66 -25.07 -45.61
CA ARG A 771 13.99 -26.47 -45.28
C ARG A 771 13.17 -27.05 -44.12
N SER A 772 12.23 -26.29 -43.55
CA SER A 772 11.44 -26.74 -42.40
C SER A 772 10.66 -28.01 -42.65
N ARG A 773 10.03 -28.15 -43.86
CA ARG A 773 9.32 -29.36 -44.27
C ARG A 773 10.24 -30.58 -44.25
N ALA A 774 11.42 -30.46 -44.83
CA ALA A 774 12.38 -31.57 -44.93
C ALA A 774 12.82 -32.06 -43.55
N VAL A 775 12.99 -31.16 -42.58
CA VAL A 775 13.34 -31.51 -41.20
C VAL A 775 12.19 -32.26 -40.52
N VAL A 776 10.96 -31.72 -40.58
CA VAL A 776 9.81 -32.33 -39.90
C VAL A 776 9.45 -33.66 -40.54
N GLN A 777 9.54 -33.80 -41.89
CA GLN A 777 9.21 -35.03 -42.63
C GLN A 777 10.11 -36.20 -42.21
N LYS A 778 11.36 -35.98 -41.82
CA LYS A 778 12.26 -37.05 -41.33
C LYS A 778 11.77 -37.68 -40.02
N LEU A 779 11.07 -36.92 -39.23
CA LEU A 779 10.60 -37.33 -37.88
C LEU A 779 9.13 -37.71 -37.85
N CYS A 780 8.36 -37.37 -38.94
CA CYS A 780 6.93 -37.60 -39.03
C CYS A 780 6.61 -38.30 -40.36
N SER A 781 6.34 -39.60 -40.26
CA SER A 781 6.03 -40.41 -41.42
C SER A 781 4.53 -40.69 -41.66
N ASP A 782 3.70 -40.41 -40.68
CA ASP A 782 2.27 -40.66 -40.65
C ASP A 782 1.40 -39.46 -41.11
N VAL A 783 2.04 -38.30 -41.38
CA VAL A 783 1.37 -37.12 -41.93
C VAL A 783 2.00 -36.71 -43.26
N ASP A 784 1.18 -36.55 -44.28
CA ASP A 784 1.60 -35.93 -45.55
C ASP A 784 1.74 -34.41 -45.35
N LEU A 785 2.95 -33.89 -45.38
CA LEU A 785 3.31 -32.50 -45.25
C LEU A 785 3.28 -31.70 -46.55
N SER A 786 2.81 -32.28 -47.65
CA SER A 786 2.66 -31.57 -48.94
C SER A 786 1.69 -30.37 -48.81
N ASN A 787 1.84 -29.38 -49.69
CA ASN A 787 0.97 -28.21 -49.69
C ASN A 787 -0.52 -28.57 -49.89
N GLN A 788 -0.78 -29.64 -50.63
CA GLN A 788 -2.14 -30.12 -50.94
C GLN A 788 -2.81 -30.80 -49.75
N ALA A 789 -2.09 -31.70 -49.07
CA ALA A 789 -2.63 -32.45 -47.91
C ALA A 789 -2.63 -31.63 -46.63
N PHE A 790 -1.67 -30.71 -46.51
CA PHE A 790 -1.50 -29.88 -45.31
C PHE A 790 -1.35 -28.38 -45.68
N PRO A 791 -2.44 -27.73 -46.11
CA PRO A 791 -2.40 -26.33 -46.51
C PRO A 791 -2.08 -25.38 -45.32
N PHE A 792 -1.58 -24.19 -45.64
CA PHE A 792 -1.34 -23.13 -44.67
C PHE A 792 -2.61 -22.82 -43.82
N MET A 793 -2.47 -22.46 -42.59
CA MET A 793 -3.56 -22.26 -41.59
C MET A 793 -4.38 -23.56 -41.37
N SER A 794 -3.69 -24.69 -41.23
CA SER A 794 -4.29 -25.95 -40.80
C SER A 794 -3.41 -26.66 -39.76
N TRP A 795 -3.98 -27.69 -39.14
CA TRP A 795 -3.27 -28.54 -38.20
C TRP A 795 -3.56 -30.02 -38.48
N ARG A 796 -2.68 -30.91 -38.08
CA ARG A 796 -2.83 -32.36 -38.14
C ARG A 796 -2.33 -33.02 -36.87
N ALA A 797 -3.00 -34.07 -36.43
CA ALA A 797 -2.43 -35.00 -35.47
C ALA A 797 -1.49 -35.95 -36.17
N GLY A 798 -0.37 -36.28 -35.55
CA GLY A 798 0.61 -37.23 -36.08
C GLY A 798 1.62 -37.61 -35.01
N THR A 799 2.61 -38.39 -35.44
CA THR A 799 3.71 -38.83 -34.57
C THR A 799 5.01 -38.20 -35.02
N VAL A 800 5.68 -37.46 -34.12
CA VAL A 800 6.99 -36.85 -34.38
C VAL A 800 8.03 -37.53 -33.48
N ALA A 801 9.07 -38.12 -34.07
CA ALA A 801 10.10 -38.87 -33.35
C ALA A 801 9.53 -39.85 -32.31
N GLY A 802 8.44 -40.55 -32.66
CA GLY A 802 7.78 -41.53 -31.79
C GLY A 802 6.82 -40.96 -30.73
N VAL A 803 6.60 -39.65 -30.71
CA VAL A 803 5.73 -38.95 -29.75
C VAL A 803 4.49 -38.38 -30.46
N ALA A 804 3.31 -38.60 -29.86
CA ALA A 804 2.08 -38.00 -30.36
C ALA A 804 2.19 -36.47 -30.34
N ALA A 805 1.89 -35.86 -31.47
CA ALA A 805 2.05 -34.43 -31.70
C ALA A 805 0.83 -33.80 -32.41
N ARG A 806 0.61 -32.52 -32.12
CA ARG A 806 -0.23 -31.64 -32.93
C ARG A 806 0.70 -30.76 -33.76
N ILE A 807 0.66 -30.94 -35.09
CA ILE A 807 1.49 -30.16 -35.99
C ILE A 807 0.61 -29.06 -36.56
N MET A 808 1.00 -27.80 -36.45
CA MET A 808 0.28 -26.67 -37.03
C MET A 808 1.12 -26.03 -38.11
N ARG A 809 0.55 -25.80 -39.28
CA ARG A 809 1.20 -25.05 -40.35
C ARG A 809 0.80 -23.58 -40.30
N ILE A 810 1.48 -22.85 -39.46
CA ILE A 810 1.28 -21.41 -39.19
C ILE A 810 2.65 -20.73 -39.17
N SER A 811 2.70 -19.40 -39.36
CA SER A 811 3.97 -18.70 -39.43
C SER A 811 3.86 -17.30 -38.83
N PHE A 812 4.86 -16.91 -38.06
CA PHE A 812 5.02 -15.54 -37.56
C PHE A 812 6.24 -14.82 -38.21
N SER A 813 7.09 -15.52 -38.94
CA SER A 813 8.22 -14.96 -39.66
C SER A 813 7.93 -14.66 -41.14
N GLY A 814 6.80 -15.19 -41.68
CA GLY A 814 6.46 -15.15 -43.07
C GLY A 814 7.13 -16.21 -43.92
N GLU A 815 7.95 -17.10 -43.35
CA GLU A 815 8.50 -18.27 -44.03
C GLU A 815 7.61 -19.49 -43.83
N MET A 816 7.80 -20.56 -44.64
CA MET A 816 7.20 -21.86 -44.34
C MET A 816 7.56 -22.27 -42.93
N SER A 817 6.56 -22.68 -42.14
CA SER A 817 6.77 -22.99 -40.75
C SER A 817 5.82 -24.09 -40.27
N TYR A 818 6.32 -24.98 -39.43
CA TYR A 818 5.57 -25.98 -38.69
C TYR A 818 5.78 -25.83 -37.21
N GLU A 819 4.71 -25.58 -36.47
CA GLU A 819 4.73 -25.64 -35.01
C GLU A 819 4.41 -27.06 -34.55
N VAL A 820 5.42 -27.72 -33.98
CA VAL A 820 5.30 -29.07 -33.40
C VAL A 820 4.94 -28.93 -31.93
N ASN A 821 3.70 -29.24 -31.56
CA ASN A 821 3.21 -29.22 -30.20
C ASN A 821 3.16 -30.64 -29.64
N VAL A 822 3.86 -30.87 -28.52
CA VAL A 822 3.93 -32.14 -27.81
C VAL A 822 3.68 -31.96 -26.36
N ALA A 823 3.28 -33.01 -25.64
CA ALA A 823 3.20 -32.95 -24.17
C ALA A 823 4.55 -32.52 -23.61
N SER A 824 4.53 -31.62 -22.58
CA SER A 824 5.75 -30.96 -22.07
C SER A 824 6.80 -31.93 -21.55
N ASN A 825 6.39 -33.10 -21.02
CA ASN A 825 7.32 -34.15 -20.58
C ASN A 825 8.13 -34.78 -21.72
N ALA A 826 7.69 -34.68 -22.97
CA ALA A 826 8.40 -35.15 -24.16
C ALA A 826 9.18 -34.02 -24.87
N GLY A 827 9.02 -32.76 -24.44
CA GLY A 827 9.60 -31.61 -25.14
C GLY A 827 11.11 -31.68 -25.27
N ALA A 828 11.83 -32.12 -24.24
CA ALA A 828 13.28 -32.24 -24.29
C ALA A 828 13.78 -33.27 -25.36
N HIS A 829 13.04 -34.38 -25.53
CA HIS A 829 13.31 -35.39 -26.54
C HIS A 829 13.08 -34.82 -27.96
N ILE A 830 11.93 -34.16 -28.18
CA ILE A 830 11.56 -33.59 -29.48
C ILE A 830 12.52 -32.47 -29.91
N CYS A 831 12.88 -31.56 -28.96
CA CYS A 831 13.86 -30.53 -29.26
C CYS A 831 15.18 -31.11 -29.76
N LYS A 832 15.70 -32.13 -29.07
CA LYS A 832 16.93 -32.83 -29.48
C LYS A 832 16.77 -33.52 -30.82
N ALA A 833 15.64 -34.20 -31.07
CA ALA A 833 15.36 -34.89 -32.33
C ALA A 833 15.25 -33.91 -33.50
N LEU A 834 14.57 -32.76 -33.36
CA LEU A 834 14.45 -31.74 -34.40
C LEU A 834 15.83 -31.14 -34.73
N MET A 835 16.64 -30.82 -33.72
CA MET A 835 18.00 -30.33 -33.97
C MET A 835 18.89 -31.34 -34.68
N ALA A 836 18.81 -32.60 -34.30
CA ALA A 836 19.55 -33.69 -34.97
C ALA A 836 19.11 -33.90 -36.42
N ALA A 837 17.79 -33.94 -36.65
CA ALA A 837 17.23 -34.12 -38.00
C ALA A 837 17.53 -32.94 -38.96
N GLY A 838 17.67 -31.74 -38.40
CA GLY A 838 17.96 -30.51 -39.12
C GLY A 838 19.45 -30.24 -39.31
N ALA A 839 20.35 -31.01 -38.69
CA ALA A 839 21.81 -30.76 -38.69
C ALA A 839 22.38 -30.65 -40.10
N GLU A 840 22.01 -31.55 -41.05
CA GLU A 840 22.48 -31.50 -42.43
C GLU A 840 22.00 -30.27 -43.21
N TYR A 841 20.93 -29.60 -42.73
CA TYR A 841 20.42 -28.37 -43.31
C TYR A 841 20.91 -27.13 -42.59
N GLY A 842 21.79 -27.29 -41.60
CA GLY A 842 22.33 -26.20 -40.77
C GLY A 842 21.26 -25.57 -39.90
N ILE A 843 20.34 -26.38 -39.32
CA ILE A 843 19.31 -25.86 -38.40
C ILE A 843 19.92 -25.02 -37.27
N THR A 844 19.42 -23.83 -37.11
CA THR A 844 19.94 -22.86 -36.18
C THR A 844 18.86 -22.55 -35.12
N PRO A 845 19.14 -22.71 -33.80
CA PRO A 845 18.26 -22.18 -32.79
C PRO A 845 18.26 -20.66 -32.90
N TYR A 846 17.09 -20.02 -32.81
CA TYR A 846 17.00 -18.57 -32.83
C TYR A 846 16.11 -18.07 -31.69
N GLY A 847 16.46 -16.88 -31.23
CA GLY A 847 15.79 -16.26 -30.06
C GLY A 847 14.70 -15.29 -30.47
N THR A 848 14.15 -14.65 -29.43
CA THR A 848 13.05 -13.68 -29.58
C THR A 848 13.49 -12.44 -30.34
N GLU A 849 14.75 -12.00 -30.24
CA GLU A 849 15.22 -10.84 -30.99
C GLU A 849 15.20 -11.09 -32.51
N ALA A 850 15.66 -12.24 -32.95
CA ALA A 850 15.56 -12.63 -34.37
C ALA A 850 14.09 -12.78 -34.80
N MET A 851 13.22 -13.32 -33.93
CA MET A 851 11.78 -13.38 -34.19
C MET A 851 11.20 -11.97 -34.38
N HIS A 852 11.59 -10.99 -33.58
CA HIS A 852 11.14 -9.59 -33.65
C HIS A 852 11.55 -8.95 -35.01
N VAL A 853 12.78 -9.18 -35.47
CA VAL A 853 13.24 -8.71 -36.78
C VAL A 853 12.42 -9.36 -37.91
N LEU A 854 12.30 -10.69 -37.89
CA LEU A 854 11.63 -11.45 -38.92
C LEU A 854 10.15 -11.10 -39.07
N ARG A 855 9.42 -10.90 -37.95
CA ARG A 855 8.01 -10.50 -38.00
C ARG A 855 7.85 -9.05 -38.48
N ALA A 856 8.77 -8.14 -38.07
CA ALA A 856 8.73 -6.74 -38.49
C ALA A 856 8.96 -6.60 -40.00
N GLU A 857 9.84 -7.44 -40.63
CA GLU A 857 10.00 -7.51 -42.08
C GLU A 857 8.68 -7.82 -42.79
N LYS A 858 7.77 -8.56 -42.15
CA LYS A 858 6.43 -8.90 -42.63
C LYS A 858 5.33 -7.93 -42.26
N GLY A 859 5.63 -6.96 -41.41
CA GLY A 859 4.64 -6.03 -40.86
C GLY A 859 3.65 -6.70 -39.90
N TYR A 860 4.01 -7.85 -39.31
CA TYR A 860 3.16 -8.52 -38.33
C TYR A 860 3.33 -7.78 -36.98
N ILE A 861 2.20 -7.53 -36.32
CA ILE A 861 2.16 -6.80 -35.06
C ILE A 861 2.52 -7.67 -33.85
N ILE A 862 2.99 -7.02 -32.78
CA ILE A 862 3.00 -7.58 -31.42
C ILE A 862 2.10 -6.70 -30.55
N VAL A 863 1.07 -7.31 -29.97
CA VAL A 863 0.18 -6.64 -29.02
C VAL A 863 0.97 -6.25 -27.77
N GLY A 864 0.87 -5.00 -27.39
CA GLY A 864 1.65 -4.41 -26.28
C GLY A 864 2.94 -3.69 -26.72
N GLN A 865 3.44 -3.94 -27.95
CA GLN A 865 4.55 -3.20 -28.57
C GLN A 865 4.04 -2.25 -29.66
N ASP A 866 3.30 -2.79 -30.64
CA ASP A 866 2.71 -1.97 -31.72
C ASP A 866 1.30 -1.45 -31.35
N THR A 867 0.79 -1.80 -30.18
CA THR A 867 -0.47 -1.33 -29.60
C THR A 867 -0.27 -0.85 -28.16
N ASP A 868 -0.97 0.20 -27.78
CA ASP A 868 -0.86 0.85 -26.45
C ASP A 868 -2.19 0.95 -25.69
N GLY A 869 -3.21 0.19 -26.14
CA GLY A 869 -4.57 0.25 -25.57
C GLY A 869 -5.44 1.38 -26.18
N SER A 870 -4.91 2.18 -27.10
CA SER A 870 -5.66 3.20 -27.85
C SER A 870 -5.81 2.87 -29.34
N ILE A 871 -5.32 1.73 -29.79
CA ILE A 871 -5.23 1.30 -31.20
C ILE A 871 -6.38 0.36 -31.54
N SER A 872 -7.17 0.71 -32.58
CA SER A 872 -8.24 -0.11 -33.13
C SER A 872 -7.72 -1.02 -34.25
N PRO A 873 -8.48 -2.05 -34.69
CA PRO A 873 -8.11 -2.85 -35.85
C PRO A 873 -7.93 -2.03 -37.16
N TYR A 874 -8.70 -0.96 -37.28
CA TYR A 874 -8.60 -0.07 -38.45
C TYR A 874 -7.29 0.72 -38.47
N ASP A 875 -6.84 1.13 -37.31
CA ASP A 875 -5.56 1.82 -37.14
C ASP A 875 -4.36 0.93 -37.54
N LEU A 876 -4.50 -0.38 -37.38
CA LEU A 876 -3.50 -1.37 -37.78
C LEU A 876 -3.58 -1.80 -39.28
N GLY A 877 -4.53 -1.25 -40.02
CA GLY A 877 -4.79 -1.71 -41.38
C GLY A 877 -5.46 -3.10 -41.46
N MET A 878 -5.98 -3.61 -40.35
CA MET A 878 -6.60 -4.94 -40.22
C MET A 878 -8.12 -4.92 -40.32
N GLY A 879 -8.70 -3.87 -40.92
CA GLY A 879 -10.13 -3.72 -41.08
C GLY A 879 -10.82 -4.89 -41.82
N ALA A 880 -10.11 -5.59 -42.69
CA ALA A 880 -10.60 -6.80 -43.36
C ALA A 880 -10.92 -7.95 -42.38
N MET A 881 -10.36 -7.95 -41.19
CA MET A 881 -10.64 -8.93 -40.13
C MET A 881 -11.87 -8.55 -39.29
N VAL A 882 -12.39 -7.34 -39.43
CA VAL A 882 -13.55 -6.85 -38.67
C VAL A 882 -14.82 -7.22 -39.44
N SER A 883 -15.60 -8.16 -38.95
CA SER A 883 -16.83 -8.59 -39.59
C SER A 883 -17.86 -7.47 -39.62
N ALA A 884 -18.40 -7.20 -40.82
CA ALA A 884 -19.48 -6.23 -40.98
C ALA A 884 -20.85 -6.80 -40.54
N THR A 885 -21.02 -8.12 -40.48
CA THR A 885 -22.34 -8.77 -40.35
C THR A 885 -22.59 -9.44 -39.02
N LYS A 886 -21.55 -9.84 -38.28
CA LYS A 886 -21.70 -10.44 -36.95
C LYS A 886 -21.49 -9.44 -35.83
N ASP A 887 -22.05 -9.75 -34.68
CA ASP A 887 -21.76 -9.01 -33.43
C ASP A 887 -20.57 -9.62 -32.70
N PHE A 888 -19.82 -8.79 -31.98
CA PHE A 888 -18.65 -9.17 -31.18
C PHE A 888 -18.34 -8.10 -30.12
N LEU A 889 -17.55 -8.46 -29.13
CA LEU A 889 -17.11 -7.53 -28.10
C LEU A 889 -16.35 -6.33 -28.69
N GLY A 890 -16.70 -5.12 -28.24
CA GLY A 890 -16.10 -3.88 -28.73
C GLY A 890 -16.66 -3.34 -30.05
N ARG A 891 -17.48 -4.08 -30.79
CA ARG A 891 -18.00 -3.65 -32.09
C ARG A 891 -18.68 -2.29 -32.06
N ARG A 892 -19.58 -2.08 -31.08
CA ARG A 892 -20.32 -0.82 -30.95
C ARG A 892 -19.38 0.37 -30.74
N SER A 893 -18.30 0.16 -30.03
CA SER A 893 -17.34 1.23 -29.72
C SER A 893 -16.51 1.67 -30.92
N LEU A 894 -16.38 0.83 -31.95
CA LEU A 894 -15.72 1.19 -33.22
C LEU A 894 -16.45 2.28 -34.01
N THR A 895 -17.71 2.59 -33.67
CA THR A 895 -18.50 3.65 -34.32
C THR A 895 -18.58 4.95 -33.50
N ARG A 896 -17.90 5.03 -32.38
CA ARG A 896 -17.81 6.27 -31.57
C ARG A 896 -17.11 7.36 -32.38
N SER A 897 -17.40 8.62 -32.05
CA SER A 897 -16.82 9.78 -32.75
C SER A 897 -15.29 9.79 -32.78
N ASP A 898 -14.63 9.32 -31.71
CA ASP A 898 -13.17 9.23 -31.68
C ASP A 898 -12.62 8.06 -32.49
N THR A 899 -13.17 6.86 -32.34
CA THR A 899 -12.70 5.64 -33.04
C THR A 899 -13.00 5.64 -34.53
N ALA A 900 -14.05 6.36 -34.94
CA ALA A 900 -14.47 6.50 -36.35
C ALA A 900 -13.76 7.62 -37.11
N ARG A 901 -12.88 8.39 -36.46
CA ARG A 901 -12.13 9.46 -37.13
C ARG A 901 -11.17 8.92 -38.18
N ALA A 902 -11.07 9.62 -39.31
CA ALA A 902 -10.13 9.26 -40.37
C ALA A 902 -8.67 9.64 -40.06
N ASP A 903 -8.47 10.70 -39.23
CA ASP A 903 -7.14 11.23 -38.90
C ASP A 903 -6.48 10.59 -37.68
N ARG A 904 -6.93 9.37 -37.29
CA ARG A 904 -6.30 8.59 -36.22
C ARG A 904 -4.86 8.22 -36.57
N LYS A 905 -4.09 7.85 -35.55
CA LYS A 905 -2.76 7.27 -35.79
C LYS A 905 -2.93 5.89 -36.45
N GLN A 906 -2.23 5.67 -37.56
CA GLN A 906 -2.31 4.42 -38.33
C GLN A 906 -0.94 3.81 -38.46
N LEU A 907 -0.88 2.49 -38.44
CA LEU A 907 0.36 1.72 -38.58
C LEU A 907 0.93 1.87 -40.00
N VAL A 908 2.17 2.29 -40.07
CA VAL A 908 2.94 2.44 -41.32
C VAL A 908 4.35 1.93 -41.16
N GLY A 909 5.03 1.69 -42.26
CA GLY A 909 6.46 1.46 -42.27
C GLY A 909 7.24 2.77 -42.46
N LEU A 910 8.47 2.80 -41.97
CA LEU A 910 9.40 3.90 -42.16
C LEU A 910 10.73 3.37 -42.69
N ARG A 911 11.31 4.11 -43.62
CA ARG A 911 12.66 3.90 -44.12
C ARG A 911 13.48 5.16 -43.92
N THR A 912 14.55 5.08 -43.15
CA THR A 912 15.52 6.16 -42.97
C THR A 912 16.34 6.36 -44.26
N ASP A 913 16.80 7.61 -44.50
CA ASP A 913 17.70 7.89 -45.64
C ASP A 913 19.07 7.23 -45.43
N ASP A 914 19.52 7.06 -44.20
CA ASP A 914 20.68 6.26 -43.83
C ASP A 914 20.24 4.81 -43.56
N ASP A 915 20.63 3.91 -44.44
CA ASP A 915 20.28 2.49 -44.35
C ASP A 915 20.80 1.78 -43.08
N GLN A 916 21.82 2.34 -42.43
CA GLN A 916 22.40 1.76 -41.19
C GLN A 916 21.78 2.32 -39.91
N LEU A 917 21.03 3.41 -39.98
CA LEU A 917 20.47 4.06 -38.81
C LEU A 917 19.19 3.40 -38.35
N VAL A 918 19.25 2.65 -37.28
CA VAL A 918 18.08 2.11 -36.57
C VAL A 918 17.52 3.20 -35.67
N LEU A 919 16.25 3.56 -35.86
CA LEU A 919 15.55 4.51 -35.02
C LEU A 919 15.28 3.86 -33.62
N PRO A 920 15.56 4.56 -32.51
CA PRO A 920 15.16 4.05 -31.22
C PRO A 920 13.63 3.87 -31.12
N GLU A 921 13.16 2.78 -30.53
CA GLU A 921 11.73 2.59 -30.22
C GLU A 921 11.23 3.71 -29.32
N GLY A 922 9.97 4.11 -29.50
CA GLY A 922 9.40 5.27 -28.81
C GLY A 922 9.80 6.64 -29.37
N THR A 923 10.71 6.71 -30.36
CA THR A 923 11.11 7.97 -30.98
C THR A 923 9.88 8.70 -31.53
N GLN A 924 9.73 9.95 -31.14
CA GLN A 924 8.62 10.80 -31.56
C GLN A 924 8.83 11.30 -32.99
N LEU A 925 7.72 11.37 -33.72
CA LEU A 925 7.71 11.78 -35.13
C LEU A 925 7.05 13.15 -35.30
N THR A 926 7.68 14.00 -36.09
CA THR A 926 7.24 15.35 -36.42
C THR A 926 7.04 15.53 -37.90
N GLU A 927 6.18 16.46 -38.30
CA GLU A 927 5.92 16.77 -39.70
C GLU A 927 7.07 17.52 -40.37
N GLN A 928 7.76 18.36 -39.60
CA GLN A 928 8.87 19.22 -40.06
C GLN A 928 10.17 18.87 -39.33
N GLU A 929 11.29 19.11 -39.99
CA GLU A 929 12.64 18.91 -39.45
C GLU A 929 12.90 19.74 -38.18
N ARG A 930 12.35 20.95 -38.12
CA ARG A 930 12.39 21.82 -36.96
C ARG A 930 11.00 22.34 -36.65
N ALA A 931 10.46 21.91 -35.52
CA ALA A 931 9.11 22.24 -35.08
C ALA A 931 9.15 23.30 -33.97
N GLY A 932 9.57 24.51 -34.19
CA GLY A 932 9.41 25.64 -33.27
C GLY A 932 9.85 25.42 -31.79
N PRO A 933 9.51 26.34 -30.89
CA PRO A 933 9.78 26.16 -29.47
C PRO A 933 8.81 25.11 -28.86
N PRO A 934 9.22 24.42 -27.79
CA PRO A 934 8.34 23.50 -27.06
C PRO A 934 7.04 24.18 -26.53
N PRO A 935 5.90 23.48 -26.53
CA PRO A 935 5.71 22.06 -26.87
C PRO A 935 5.66 21.82 -28.39
N ILE A 936 6.42 20.80 -28.86
CA ILE A 936 6.50 20.45 -30.27
C ILE A 936 5.34 19.49 -30.61
N PRO A 937 4.50 19.81 -31.62
CA PRO A 937 3.42 18.90 -32.04
C PRO A 937 3.97 17.61 -32.64
N MET A 938 3.56 16.46 -32.04
CA MET A 938 3.92 15.14 -32.51
C MET A 938 2.79 14.56 -33.39
N ILE A 939 3.16 13.90 -34.49
CA ILE A 939 2.22 13.21 -35.36
C ILE A 939 2.19 11.70 -35.15
N GLY A 940 3.14 11.16 -34.39
CA GLY A 940 3.24 9.73 -34.12
C GLY A 940 4.50 9.34 -33.37
N HIS A 941 4.74 8.03 -33.28
CA HIS A 941 5.97 7.47 -32.71
C HIS A 941 6.33 6.13 -33.34
N VAL A 942 7.60 5.76 -33.26
CA VAL A 942 8.15 4.47 -33.68
C VAL A 942 7.73 3.41 -32.66
N THR A 943 7.16 2.29 -33.14
CA THR A 943 6.72 1.17 -32.28
C THR A 943 7.72 0.03 -32.29
N SER A 944 8.32 -0.26 -33.46
CA SER A 944 9.31 -1.34 -33.64
C SER A 944 10.35 -0.90 -34.65
N SER A 945 11.63 -1.13 -34.40
CA SER A 945 12.69 -0.72 -35.31
C SER A 945 13.89 -1.65 -35.22
N TYR A 946 14.37 -2.12 -36.37
CA TYR A 946 15.44 -3.09 -36.44
C TYR A 946 16.31 -2.88 -37.69
N PHE A 947 17.57 -3.33 -37.62
CA PHE A 947 18.33 -3.58 -38.85
C PHE A 947 17.90 -4.94 -39.43
N SER A 948 17.37 -4.95 -40.67
CA SER A 948 16.99 -6.16 -41.36
C SER A 948 18.21 -6.76 -42.09
N PRO A 949 18.71 -7.92 -41.66
CA PRO A 949 19.78 -8.60 -42.38
C PRO A 949 19.32 -9.10 -43.78
N THR A 950 18.04 -9.39 -43.93
CA THR A 950 17.42 -9.85 -45.19
C THR A 950 17.43 -8.76 -46.25
N LEU A 951 17.16 -7.53 -45.84
CA LEU A 951 17.09 -6.37 -46.75
C LEU A 951 18.37 -5.55 -46.78
N GLY A 952 19.32 -5.79 -45.87
CA GLY A 952 20.59 -5.07 -45.77
C GLY A 952 20.42 -3.62 -45.28
N ARG A 953 19.32 -3.29 -44.65
CA ARG A 953 19.00 -1.94 -44.21
C ARG A 953 18.12 -1.89 -42.94
N SER A 954 18.07 -0.72 -42.31
CA SER A 954 17.13 -0.39 -41.24
C SER A 954 15.68 -0.34 -41.74
N ILE A 955 14.76 -0.86 -40.94
CA ILE A 955 13.31 -0.78 -41.10
C ILE A 955 12.69 -0.37 -39.78
N ALA A 956 11.57 0.38 -39.82
CA ALA A 956 10.80 0.66 -38.64
C ALA A 956 9.29 0.62 -38.91
N MET A 957 8.54 0.18 -37.92
CA MET A 957 7.09 0.30 -37.87
C MET A 957 6.75 1.47 -36.95
N ALA A 958 5.73 2.23 -37.26
CA ALA A 958 5.32 3.39 -36.51
C ALA A 958 3.81 3.62 -36.60
N VAL A 959 3.23 4.22 -35.57
CA VAL A 959 1.85 4.71 -35.64
C VAL A 959 1.89 6.23 -35.89
N VAL A 960 1.30 6.65 -36.99
CA VAL A 960 1.37 8.03 -37.50
C VAL A 960 -0.05 8.54 -37.82
N ARG A 961 -0.37 9.78 -37.41
CA ARG A 961 -1.64 10.44 -37.71
C ARG A 961 -1.86 10.51 -39.22
N SER A 962 -3.03 10.04 -39.68
CA SER A 962 -3.34 9.89 -41.11
C SER A 962 -2.24 9.15 -41.87
N GLY A 963 -1.64 8.13 -41.27
CA GLY A 963 -0.43 7.45 -41.76
C GLY A 963 -0.57 6.91 -43.17
N THR A 964 -1.72 6.34 -43.52
CA THR A 964 -2.00 5.79 -44.87
C THR A 964 -2.08 6.86 -45.95
N GLU A 965 -2.47 8.09 -45.61
CA GLU A 965 -2.49 9.24 -46.55
C GLU A 965 -1.10 9.81 -46.81
N ARG A 966 -0.13 9.46 -45.93
CA ARG A 966 1.24 9.96 -45.99
C ARG A 966 2.21 9.06 -46.72
N MET A 967 1.74 8.02 -47.38
CA MET A 967 2.59 7.10 -48.13
C MET A 967 3.49 7.81 -49.16
N GLY A 968 4.79 7.57 -49.10
CA GLY A 968 5.81 8.20 -49.94
C GLY A 968 6.28 9.59 -49.47
N THR A 969 5.65 10.17 -48.45
CA THR A 969 6.10 11.47 -47.89
C THR A 969 7.21 11.29 -46.87
N LYS A 970 8.02 12.34 -46.65
CA LYS A 970 9.03 12.39 -45.59
C LYS A 970 8.45 13.00 -44.32
N ILE A 971 8.76 12.38 -43.20
CA ILE A 971 8.53 12.85 -41.84
C ILE A 971 9.86 12.78 -41.09
N HIS A 972 9.93 13.38 -39.89
CA HIS A 972 11.16 13.49 -39.15
C HIS A 972 11.08 12.80 -37.79
N ALA A 973 12.05 11.98 -37.48
CA ALA A 973 12.25 11.32 -36.17
C ALA A 973 13.15 12.22 -35.29
N ALA A 974 12.62 12.64 -34.15
CA ALA A 974 13.34 13.46 -33.18
C ALA A 974 14.14 12.58 -32.22
N LEU A 975 15.45 12.51 -32.36
CA LEU A 975 16.33 11.70 -31.53
C LEU A 975 16.66 12.41 -30.21
N ALA A 976 17.00 11.62 -29.19
CA ALA A 976 17.35 12.13 -27.86
C ALA A 976 18.62 13.02 -27.84
N ASP A 977 19.50 12.88 -28.83
CA ASP A 977 20.71 13.70 -29.02
C ASP A 977 20.43 15.04 -29.70
N GLY A 978 19.18 15.34 -30.02
CA GLY A 978 18.73 16.57 -30.68
C GLY A 978 18.80 16.55 -32.21
N ARG A 979 19.21 15.44 -32.82
CA ARG A 979 19.14 15.26 -34.28
C ARG A 979 17.72 15.00 -34.73
N HIS A 980 17.36 15.51 -35.89
CA HIS A 980 16.13 15.17 -36.59
C HIS A 980 16.47 14.38 -37.84
N VAL A 981 16.00 13.15 -37.92
CA VAL A 981 16.29 12.20 -38.99
C VAL A 981 15.11 12.08 -39.92
N ALA A 982 15.29 12.34 -41.19
CA ALA A 982 14.24 12.14 -42.17
C ALA A 982 13.98 10.63 -42.41
N ALA A 983 12.71 10.30 -42.46
CA ALA A 983 12.26 8.93 -42.77
C ALA A 983 11.07 9.01 -43.75
N THR A 984 11.09 8.13 -44.75
CA THR A 984 10.02 8.03 -45.74
C THR A 984 8.96 7.06 -45.25
N VAL A 985 7.71 7.50 -45.24
CA VAL A 985 6.56 6.65 -44.92
C VAL A 985 6.31 5.64 -46.05
N CYS A 986 6.19 4.37 -45.69
CA CYS A 986 5.98 3.29 -46.67
C CYS A 986 5.06 2.21 -46.08
N SER A 987 4.80 1.17 -46.88
CA SER A 987 4.07 -0.03 -46.38
C SER A 987 4.83 -0.66 -45.20
N PRO A 988 4.16 -1.11 -44.16
CA PRO A 988 4.78 -1.84 -43.07
C PRO A 988 5.25 -3.26 -43.48
N VAL A 989 4.85 -3.73 -44.65
CA VAL A 989 5.29 -5.01 -45.19
C VAL A 989 6.53 -4.76 -46.04
N PHE A 990 7.71 -5.04 -45.51
CA PHE A 990 9.00 -4.76 -46.17
C PHE A 990 9.51 -5.93 -47.02
N TYR A 991 9.13 -7.16 -46.63
CA TYR A 991 9.61 -8.40 -47.25
C TYR A 991 8.45 -9.28 -47.72
N ASP A 992 8.55 -9.87 -48.93
CA ASP A 992 7.60 -10.81 -49.54
C ASP A 992 6.12 -10.36 -49.36
N PRO A 993 5.71 -9.24 -49.95
CA PRO A 993 4.37 -8.68 -49.77
C PRO A 993 3.25 -9.58 -50.26
N GLN A 994 3.53 -10.50 -51.21
CA GLN A 994 2.54 -11.48 -51.74
C GLN A 994 2.44 -12.74 -50.88
N GLY A 995 3.29 -12.91 -49.83
CA GLY A 995 3.25 -14.08 -48.96
C GLY A 995 3.63 -15.39 -49.65
N LYS A 996 4.39 -15.36 -50.74
CA LYS A 996 4.78 -16.57 -51.51
C LYS A 996 5.57 -17.56 -50.66
N ARG A 997 6.45 -17.05 -49.77
CA ARG A 997 7.31 -17.87 -48.89
C ARG A 997 6.54 -18.73 -47.90
N LEU A 998 5.25 -18.45 -47.65
CA LEU A 998 4.39 -19.29 -46.82
C LEU A 998 4.00 -20.60 -47.49
N HIS A 999 4.10 -20.64 -48.80
CA HIS A 999 3.63 -21.77 -49.65
C HIS A 999 4.75 -22.51 -50.34
N ASP A 1000 5.91 -21.87 -50.48
CA ASP A 1000 7.09 -22.48 -51.15
C ASP A 1000 7.83 -23.47 -50.18
#